data_2f112eb635d63ee5fb0f98b4fc93c306
#
_entry.id   2f112eb635d63ee5fb0f98b4fc93c306
#
_cell.length_a   1.000
_cell.length_b   1.000
_cell.length_c   1.000
_cell.angle_alpha   90.00
_cell.angle_beta   90.00
_cell.angle_gamma   90.00
#
_symmetry.space_group_name_H-M   'P 1'
#
loop_
_entity.id
_entity.type
_entity.pdbx_description
1 polymer ?
#
loop_
_entity_poly.entity_id
_entity_poly.type
_entity_poly.pdbx_seq_one_letter_code
_entity_poly.pdbx_strand_id
1 'polypeptide(L)'
;MFIVIIIFLGFLWIIANLFYIQIIKGDEWQKAGEMQYKSEFTVKSKRGKIITNDGEVLAYDGETYDIVMDPTLIDPENIDKLMELLKSNISSFDVSKVKRDILEKSRQNKKYLKLEYILGYNEKKNIQDELSKDKSLKSGVFFETNYTRNYIKNSAFQELIGYLDVDNKGVYGIEKTYNDQLTGVDGVIEGFRIPRKFTTVYSLKETKEIVLAKNGNDLFLTLDSVLQYTLDDELRKTFEQYDAVSAMGILMEVETGKILAMSSYPKAKNNAEVKNRPITDLFEPGSIFKPITVATGLQLGVINRNTVVASTGHIKVADRVVNDHDGSTTGSLTLENLIAKSGNVGMVKIAQMMKTRDFYSYLEKVGLGKKTGIDTYSETSQKLLPLKDMTEVKKSNIAFGQGIAMTQLQMLMALNTVINHGKLVKPYLVDHIEDNDGNVIHQNAPIVLEKVFSEEVSKLNRHYMEAVVTKGTGQGAQILGYNIGGKTGTAQKSGYKGYEKGKYFSSFFAFFPVENPKYAILITINEPHGAYYGAAVALPPVKSVFEKLIKYKGINPQGIITEKKQQSVINPYQKKDLKRIAEEFENELMPDLKGISLRELLAVYPQRKYSKYKFVGSGQVKEQWPLPGTRINKDTEIKIVLE
;
A
#
# COMPACT_ATOMS: atom_id res chain seq x y z
N MET A 1 74.65 -49.51 -31.78
CA MET A 1 73.48 -49.52 -32.68
C MET A 1 72.19 -49.90 -31.98
N PHE A 2 72.13 -50.95 -31.19
CA PHE A 2 70.87 -51.39 -30.52
C PHE A 2 70.28 -50.37 -29.51
N ILE A 3 71.11 -49.75 -28.69
CA ILE A 3 70.68 -48.70 -27.74
C ILE A 3 70.11 -47.50 -28.44
N VAL A 4 70.69 -47.08 -29.56
CA VAL A 4 70.17 -45.92 -30.32
C VAL A 4 68.77 -46.18 -30.92
N ILE A 5 68.53 -47.44 -31.34
CA ILE A 5 67.23 -47.86 -31.88
C ILE A 5 66.18 -47.87 -30.76
N ILE A 6 66.53 -48.34 -29.56
CA ILE A 6 65.61 -48.32 -28.40
C ILE A 6 65.23 -46.85 -28.04
N ILE A 7 66.22 -45.96 -28.00
CA ILE A 7 65.97 -44.56 -27.71
C ILE A 7 65.10 -43.93 -28.82
N PHE A 8 65.31 -44.20 -30.07
CA PHE A 8 64.54 -43.75 -31.19
C PHE A 8 63.08 -44.28 -31.15
N LEU A 9 62.89 -45.54 -30.84
CA LEU A 9 61.55 -46.14 -30.64
C LEU A 9 60.80 -45.49 -29.44
N GLY A 10 61.53 -45.18 -28.35
CA GLY A 10 60.99 -44.45 -27.21
C GLY A 10 60.54 -43.06 -27.58
N PHE A 11 61.29 -42.33 -28.40
CA PHE A 11 60.93 -41.04 -28.92
C PHE A 11 59.68 -41.12 -29.81
N LEU A 12 59.62 -42.08 -30.73
CA LEU A 12 58.42 -42.27 -31.58
C LEU A 12 57.17 -42.61 -30.75
N TRP A 13 57.33 -43.41 -29.71
CA TRP A 13 56.22 -43.70 -28.81
C TRP A 13 55.73 -42.46 -28.03
N ILE A 14 56.65 -41.62 -27.57
CA ILE A 14 56.30 -40.35 -26.93
C ILE A 14 55.54 -39.43 -27.90
N ILE A 15 56.03 -39.29 -29.15
CA ILE A 15 55.38 -38.49 -30.18
C ILE A 15 53.97 -39.04 -30.49
N ALA A 16 53.83 -40.36 -30.63
CA ALA A 16 52.54 -41.00 -30.88
C ALA A 16 51.56 -40.78 -29.70
N ASN A 17 52.05 -40.87 -28.46
CA ASN A 17 51.23 -40.56 -27.30
C ASN A 17 50.83 -39.07 -27.20
N LEU A 18 51.74 -38.15 -27.50
CA LEU A 18 51.45 -36.74 -27.55
C LEU A 18 50.40 -36.42 -28.64
N PHE A 19 50.57 -37.01 -29.83
CA PHE A 19 49.57 -36.89 -30.89
C PHE A 19 48.18 -37.43 -30.47
N TYR A 20 48.17 -38.63 -29.82
CA TYR A 20 46.93 -39.21 -29.31
C TYR A 20 46.25 -38.31 -28.28
N ILE A 21 47.01 -37.78 -27.31
CA ILE A 21 46.47 -36.93 -26.25
C ILE A 21 46.02 -35.55 -26.79
N GLN A 22 46.83 -34.93 -27.68
CA GLN A 22 46.60 -33.57 -28.14
C GLN A 22 45.61 -33.48 -29.30
N ILE A 23 45.59 -34.46 -30.21
CA ILE A 23 44.77 -34.40 -31.42
C ILE A 23 43.56 -35.33 -31.30
N ILE A 24 43.76 -36.61 -30.92
CA ILE A 24 42.65 -37.59 -30.90
C ILE A 24 41.76 -37.37 -29.66
N LYS A 25 42.38 -37.11 -28.51
CA LYS A 25 41.66 -36.88 -27.24
C LYS A 25 41.62 -35.41 -26.83
N GLY A 26 42.08 -34.50 -27.67
CA GLY A 26 42.15 -33.07 -27.37
C GLY A 26 40.81 -32.49 -26.97
N ASP A 27 39.76 -32.76 -27.74
CA ASP A 27 38.39 -32.29 -27.45
C ASP A 27 37.83 -32.86 -26.14
N GLU A 28 38.13 -34.12 -25.80
CA GLU A 28 37.69 -34.71 -24.53
C GLU A 28 38.39 -34.06 -23.33
N TRP A 29 39.69 -33.83 -23.43
CA TRP A 29 40.47 -33.15 -22.39
C TRP A 29 40.12 -31.66 -22.28
N GLN A 30 39.84 -31.00 -23.40
CA GLN A 30 39.40 -29.63 -23.40
C GLN A 30 38.03 -29.51 -22.71
N LYS A 31 37.05 -30.34 -23.04
CA LYS A 31 35.75 -30.41 -22.36
C LYS A 31 35.87 -30.74 -20.87
N ALA A 32 36.72 -31.69 -20.51
CA ALA A 32 36.97 -32.03 -19.11
C ALA A 32 37.62 -30.88 -18.33
N GLY A 33 38.54 -30.12 -18.97
CA GLY A 33 39.10 -28.88 -18.44
C GLY A 33 38.07 -27.78 -18.30
N GLU A 34 37.25 -27.56 -19.33
CA GLU A 34 36.16 -26.55 -19.28
C GLU A 34 35.18 -26.85 -18.14
N MET A 35 34.76 -28.11 -17.95
CA MET A 35 33.88 -28.49 -16.84
C MET A 35 34.50 -28.26 -15.45
N GLN A 36 35.82 -28.23 -15.34
CA GLN A 36 36.55 -28.01 -14.08
C GLN A 36 36.58 -26.52 -13.70
N TYR A 37 36.50 -25.61 -14.68
CA TYR A 37 36.60 -24.16 -14.49
C TYR A 37 35.29 -23.41 -14.73
N LYS A 38 34.37 -23.99 -15.48
CA LYS A 38 33.03 -23.39 -15.71
C LYS A 38 32.23 -23.51 -14.42
N SER A 39 31.57 -22.42 -14.05
CA SER A 39 30.64 -22.37 -12.93
C SER A 39 29.48 -21.43 -13.32
N GLU A 40 28.29 -21.81 -12.93
CA GLU A 40 27.10 -20.96 -13.05
C GLU A 40 27.02 -20.04 -11.84
N PHE A 41 26.74 -18.77 -12.09
CA PHE A 41 26.54 -17.76 -11.06
C PHE A 41 25.15 -17.18 -11.17
N THR A 42 24.43 -17.16 -10.06
CA THR A 42 23.11 -16.55 -9.99
C THR A 42 23.25 -15.03 -9.86
N VAL A 43 22.62 -14.31 -10.77
CA VAL A 43 22.45 -12.87 -10.68
C VAL A 43 21.09 -12.61 -10.06
N LYS A 44 21.08 -12.08 -8.84
CA LYS A 44 19.85 -11.81 -8.10
C LYS A 44 19.03 -10.73 -8.79
N SER A 45 17.73 -10.96 -8.88
CA SER A 45 16.73 -9.97 -9.33
C SER A 45 16.24 -9.13 -8.16
N LYS A 46 15.79 -7.91 -8.42
CA LYS A 46 15.12 -7.05 -7.45
C LYS A 46 13.62 -7.33 -7.47
N ARG A 47 13.01 -7.28 -6.29
CA ARG A 47 11.56 -7.25 -6.16
C ARG A 47 11.05 -5.85 -6.55
N GLY A 48 9.92 -5.77 -7.26
CA GLY A 48 9.31 -4.53 -7.70
C GLY A 48 8.93 -3.63 -6.53
N LYS A 49 8.87 -2.33 -6.77
CA LYS A 49 8.49 -1.33 -5.77
C LYS A 49 6.98 -1.32 -5.57
N ILE A 50 6.56 -0.80 -4.41
CA ILE A 50 5.17 -0.45 -4.12
C ILE A 50 5.14 1.07 -3.90
N ILE A 51 4.32 1.77 -4.67
CA ILE A 51 4.34 3.23 -4.80
C ILE A 51 2.91 3.75 -4.66
N THR A 52 2.71 4.86 -3.95
CA THR A 52 1.41 5.55 -3.86
C THR A 52 1.07 6.28 -5.15
N ASN A 53 -0.19 6.70 -5.32
CA ASN A 53 -0.65 7.48 -6.47
C ASN A 53 0.08 8.83 -6.63
N ASP A 54 0.54 9.41 -5.54
CA ASP A 54 1.30 10.67 -5.50
C ASP A 54 2.82 10.46 -5.52
N GLY A 55 3.29 9.20 -5.68
CA GLY A 55 4.68 8.86 -5.97
C GLY A 55 5.55 8.56 -4.74
N GLU A 56 4.99 8.41 -3.53
CA GLU A 56 5.76 7.96 -2.37
C GLU A 56 6.08 6.47 -2.46
N VAL A 57 7.36 6.11 -2.32
CA VAL A 57 7.81 4.71 -2.36
C VAL A 57 7.62 4.07 -1.00
N LEU A 58 6.70 3.12 -0.90
CA LEU A 58 6.34 2.45 0.34
C LEU A 58 7.18 1.21 0.64
N ALA A 59 7.59 0.50 -0.42
CA ALA A 59 8.46 -0.67 -0.32
C ALA A 59 9.40 -0.75 -1.53
N TYR A 60 10.66 -1.08 -1.27
CA TYR A 60 11.69 -1.24 -2.31
C TYR A 60 12.81 -2.17 -1.83
N ASP A 61 13.54 -2.76 -2.76
CA ASP A 61 14.72 -3.54 -2.46
C ASP A 61 15.96 -2.65 -2.40
N GLY A 62 16.59 -2.62 -1.22
CA GLY A 62 17.91 -2.02 -1.00
C GLY A 62 19.02 -3.02 -1.31
N GLU A 63 20.08 -2.55 -1.96
CA GLU A 63 21.26 -3.37 -2.22
C GLU A 63 22.02 -3.63 -0.91
N THR A 64 22.31 -4.89 -0.66
CA THR A 64 23.05 -5.38 0.49
C THR A 64 24.10 -6.38 0.04
N TYR A 65 25.01 -6.73 0.94
CA TYR A 65 26.13 -7.61 0.60
C TYR A 65 26.30 -8.68 1.66
N ASP A 66 26.36 -9.93 1.20
CA ASP A 66 26.74 -11.06 2.02
C ASP A 66 28.27 -11.19 2.03
N ILE A 67 28.86 -11.51 3.18
CA ILE A 67 30.27 -11.86 3.28
C ILE A 67 30.41 -13.35 3.05
N VAL A 68 31.18 -13.70 2.06
CA VAL A 68 31.50 -15.10 1.72
C VAL A 68 33.01 -15.30 1.85
N MET A 69 33.41 -16.41 2.44
CA MET A 69 34.81 -16.75 2.64
C MET A 69 35.14 -18.08 1.99
N ASP A 70 36.37 -18.20 1.46
CA ASP A 70 36.99 -19.47 1.21
C ASP A 70 37.97 -19.80 2.34
N PRO A 71 37.58 -20.65 3.30
CA PRO A 71 38.42 -20.97 4.45
C PRO A 71 39.76 -21.58 4.10
N THR A 72 39.88 -22.17 2.89
CA THR A 72 41.13 -22.83 2.45
C THR A 72 42.19 -21.84 1.96
N LEU A 73 41.77 -20.58 1.69
CA LEU A 73 42.65 -19.51 1.23
C LEU A 73 43.03 -18.53 2.35
N ILE A 74 42.40 -18.63 3.51
CA ILE A 74 42.68 -17.76 4.66
C ILE A 74 43.92 -18.33 5.39
N ASP A 75 44.96 -17.49 5.48
CA ASP A 75 46.15 -17.83 6.21
C ASP A 75 45.84 -17.90 7.72
N PRO A 76 46.13 -19.06 8.39
CA PRO A 76 45.91 -19.21 9.83
C PRO A 76 46.60 -18.13 10.69
N GLU A 77 47.76 -17.61 10.28
CA GLU A 77 48.50 -16.59 11.01
C GLU A 77 47.79 -15.20 10.94
N ASN A 78 46.97 -14.98 9.93
CA ASN A 78 46.25 -13.71 9.72
C ASN A 78 44.81 -13.74 10.18
N ILE A 79 44.28 -14.87 10.67
CA ILE A 79 42.86 -14.99 11.09
C ILE A 79 42.51 -13.95 12.17
N ASP A 80 43.37 -13.74 13.15
CA ASP A 80 43.08 -12.81 14.25
C ASP A 80 42.98 -11.34 13.76
N LYS A 81 43.86 -10.94 12.87
CA LYS A 81 43.79 -9.63 12.22
C LYS A 81 42.49 -9.46 11.39
N LEU A 82 42.12 -10.50 10.66
CA LEU A 82 40.87 -10.50 9.90
C LEU A 82 39.65 -10.38 10.82
N MET A 83 39.66 -11.08 11.96
CA MET A 83 38.58 -10.97 12.95
C MET A 83 38.46 -9.57 13.57
N GLU A 84 39.59 -8.91 13.88
CA GLU A 84 39.59 -7.53 14.36
C GLU A 84 39.03 -6.55 13.33
N LEU A 85 39.43 -6.69 12.07
CA LEU A 85 38.94 -5.88 10.95
C LEU A 85 37.43 -6.03 10.80
N LEU A 86 36.91 -7.26 10.81
CA LEU A 86 35.47 -7.50 10.69
C LEU A 86 34.70 -6.98 11.91
N LYS A 87 35.21 -7.19 13.12
CA LYS A 87 34.62 -6.72 14.37
C LYS A 87 34.51 -5.20 14.43
N SER A 88 35.49 -4.47 13.88
CA SER A 88 35.46 -3.00 13.87
C SER A 88 34.42 -2.42 12.90
N ASN A 89 34.01 -3.18 11.88
CA ASN A 89 33.12 -2.75 10.81
C ASN A 89 31.71 -3.35 10.89
N ILE A 90 31.52 -4.45 11.65
CA ILE A 90 30.23 -5.16 11.72
C ILE A 90 29.69 -5.12 13.15
N SER A 91 28.50 -4.56 13.29
CA SER A 91 27.81 -4.54 14.58
C SER A 91 27.47 -5.95 15.06
N SER A 92 27.70 -6.21 16.36
CA SER A 92 27.41 -7.52 17.00
C SER A 92 28.14 -8.71 16.39
N PHE A 93 29.38 -8.50 15.87
CA PHE A 93 30.20 -9.55 15.28
C PHE A 93 30.70 -10.55 16.31
N ASP A 94 30.35 -11.82 16.15
CA ASP A 94 30.81 -12.92 17.00
C ASP A 94 32.13 -13.51 16.48
N VAL A 95 33.24 -12.97 16.98
CA VAL A 95 34.60 -13.42 16.64
C VAL A 95 34.79 -14.90 16.89
N SER A 96 34.30 -15.42 18.03
CA SER A 96 34.54 -16.82 18.43
C SER A 96 33.84 -17.82 17.53
N LYS A 97 32.58 -17.52 17.14
CA LYS A 97 31.79 -18.31 16.21
C LYS A 97 32.47 -18.34 14.85
N VAL A 98 32.75 -17.18 14.27
CA VAL A 98 33.29 -17.07 12.91
C VAL A 98 34.65 -17.70 12.79
N LYS A 99 35.55 -17.46 13.78
CA LYS A 99 36.88 -18.08 13.80
C LYS A 99 36.81 -19.62 13.84
N ARG A 100 35.91 -20.15 14.68
CA ARG A 100 35.68 -21.61 14.76
C ARG A 100 35.17 -22.15 13.43
N ASP A 101 34.21 -21.52 12.82
CA ASP A 101 33.58 -21.94 11.57
C ASP A 101 34.60 -21.94 10.41
N ILE A 102 35.49 -20.94 10.32
CA ILE A 102 36.58 -20.85 9.35
C ILE A 102 37.52 -22.05 9.54
N LEU A 103 38.00 -22.31 10.76
CA LEU A 103 38.95 -23.37 11.04
C LEU A 103 38.37 -24.78 10.78
N GLU A 104 37.10 -24.99 11.15
CA GLU A 104 36.40 -26.25 10.90
C GLU A 104 36.21 -26.50 9.41
N LYS A 105 35.70 -25.53 8.67
CA LYS A 105 35.48 -25.64 7.22
C LYS A 105 36.79 -25.78 6.46
N SER A 106 37.86 -25.10 6.89
CA SER A 106 39.19 -25.25 6.31
C SER A 106 39.72 -26.71 6.46
N ARG A 107 39.58 -27.30 7.66
CA ARG A 107 39.95 -28.72 7.90
C ARG A 107 39.14 -29.68 7.04
N GLN A 108 37.87 -29.36 6.73
CA GLN A 108 37.00 -30.13 5.85
C GLN A 108 37.25 -29.87 4.35
N ASN A 109 38.25 -29.03 4.00
CA ASN A 109 38.54 -28.56 2.63
C ASN A 109 37.34 -27.96 1.93
N LYS A 110 36.43 -27.30 2.69
CA LYS A 110 35.28 -26.60 2.15
C LYS A 110 35.69 -25.20 1.72
N LYS A 111 35.35 -24.84 0.46
CA LYS A 111 35.75 -23.58 -0.20
C LYS A 111 34.69 -22.51 -0.11
N TYR A 112 33.57 -22.74 0.59
CA TYR A 112 32.46 -21.78 0.71
C TYR A 112 31.98 -21.75 2.16
N LEU A 113 32.04 -20.55 2.75
CA LEU A 113 31.46 -20.21 4.04
C LEU A 113 30.80 -18.86 3.93
N LYS A 114 29.46 -18.83 3.89
CA LYS A 114 28.68 -17.59 3.99
C LYS A 114 28.51 -17.23 5.46
N LEU A 115 28.86 -16.00 5.81
CA LEU A 115 28.62 -15.47 7.16
C LEU A 115 27.17 -14.99 7.29
N GLU A 116 26.61 -15.10 8.49
CA GLU A 116 25.24 -14.67 8.79
C GLU A 116 25.13 -13.14 9.06
N TYR A 117 25.92 -12.32 8.35
CA TYR A 117 25.94 -10.87 8.48
C TYR A 117 25.63 -10.23 7.14
N ILE A 118 24.69 -9.31 7.16
CA ILE A 118 24.28 -8.54 5.99
C ILE A 118 24.89 -7.15 6.09
N LEU A 119 25.65 -6.76 5.09
CA LEU A 119 26.33 -5.46 5.03
C LEU A 119 25.59 -4.45 4.18
N GLY A 120 25.57 -3.20 4.63
CA GLY A 120 25.28 -2.07 3.78
C GLY A 120 26.48 -1.67 2.90
N TYR A 121 26.24 -0.77 1.96
CA TYR A 121 27.29 -0.29 1.04
C TYR A 121 28.51 0.28 1.77
N ASN A 122 28.29 1.10 2.80
CA ASN A 122 29.39 1.75 3.55
C ASN A 122 30.23 0.73 4.32
N GLU A 123 29.61 -0.24 4.99
CA GLU A 123 30.29 -1.30 5.73
C GLU A 123 31.13 -2.17 4.78
N LYS A 124 30.52 -2.62 3.66
CA LYS A 124 31.27 -3.34 2.61
C LYS A 124 32.46 -2.52 2.11
N LYS A 125 32.24 -1.24 1.78
CA LYS A 125 33.29 -0.38 1.25
C LYS A 125 34.45 -0.25 2.23
N ASN A 126 34.16 0.03 3.50
CA ASN A 126 35.19 0.14 4.54
C ASN A 126 36.01 -1.15 4.68
N ILE A 127 35.31 -2.30 4.77
CA ILE A 127 35.99 -3.60 4.84
C ILE A 127 36.84 -3.82 3.58
N GLN A 128 36.31 -3.54 2.40
CA GLN A 128 37.02 -3.72 1.12
C GLN A 128 38.25 -2.81 1.00
N ASP A 129 38.15 -1.56 1.45
CA ASP A 129 39.25 -0.60 1.45
C ASP A 129 40.36 -1.05 2.40
N GLU A 130 40.04 -1.56 3.58
CA GLU A 130 41.01 -2.09 4.54
C GLU A 130 41.67 -3.39 4.05
N LEU A 131 40.88 -4.33 3.50
CA LEU A 131 41.41 -5.55 2.86
C LEU A 131 42.33 -5.24 1.67
N SER A 132 42.11 -4.12 0.99
CA SER A 132 42.95 -3.71 -0.15
C SER A 132 44.34 -3.21 0.27
N LYS A 133 44.48 -2.69 1.51
CA LYS A 133 45.74 -2.20 2.09
C LYS A 133 46.65 -3.36 2.50
N ASP A 134 46.08 -4.49 2.91
CA ASP A 134 46.81 -5.68 3.31
C ASP A 134 46.45 -6.89 2.44
N LYS A 135 47.31 -7.19 1.47
CA LYS A 135 47.10 -8.32 0.54
C LYS A 135 46.99 -9.67 1.22
N SER A 136 47.57 -9.84 2.42
CA SER A 136 47.52 -11.09 3.18
C SER A 136 46.10 -11.37 3.74
N LEU A 137 45.32 -10.31 4.04
CA LEU A 137 43.96 -10.42 4.53
C LEU A 137 42.94 -10.53 3.39
N LYS A 138 43.28 -10.09 2.18
CA LYS A 138 42.38 -10.10 1.05
C LYS A 138 42.07 -11.50 0.52
N SER A 139 42.96 -12.45 0.73
CA SER A 139 42.82 -13.84 0.23
C SER A 139 41.67 -14.53 0.95
N GLY A 140 40.70 -15.03 0.20
CA GLY A 140 39.60 -15.81 0.72
C GLY A 140 38.39 -15.04 1.27
N VAL A 141 38.32 -13.70 1.12
CA VAL A 141 37.15 -12.90 1.52
C VAL A 141 36.49 -12.27 0.29
N PHE A 142 35.19 -12.49 0.14
CA PHE A 142 34.38 -12.04 -1.02
C PHE A 142 33.06 -11.42 -0.53
N PHE A 143 32.43 -10.65 -1.44
CA PHE A 143 31.13 -10.07 -1.22
C PHE A 143 30.18 -10.49 -2.33
N GLU A 144 29.08 -11.11 -1.97
CA GLU A 144 27.99 -11.43 -2.89
C GLU A 144 26.92 -10.35 -2.77
N THR A 145 26.48 -9.79 -3.89
CA THR A 145 25.39 -8.82 -3.92
C THR A 145 24.08 -9.53 -3.64
N ASN A 146 23.31 -8.97 -2.71
CA ASN A 146 21.98 -9.42 -2.34
C ASN A 146 21.04 -8.23 -2.24
N TYR A 147 19.76 -8.47 -2.03
CA TYR A 147 18.75 -7.42 -1.86
C TYR A 147 17.96 -7.68 -0.60
N THR A 148 17.72 -6.60 0.16
CA THR A 148 16.88 -6.64 1.35
C THR A 148 15.68 -5.74 1.14
N ARG A 149 14.48 -6.28 1.41
CA ARG A 149 13.23 -5.54 1.32
C ARG A 149 13.17 -4.48 2.40
N ASN A 150 13.08 -3.22 1.99
CA ASN A 150 12.89 -2.07 2.87
C ASN A 150 11.46 -1.57 2.75
N TYR A 151 10.85 -1.31 3.91
CA TYR A 151 9.55 -0.69 4.01
C TYR A 151 9.69 0.71 4.58
N ILE A 152 8.82 1.62 4.17
CA ILE A 152 8.74 2.93 4.80
C ILE A 152 8.54 2.76 6.32
N LYS A 153 9.34 3.45 7.11
CA LYS A 153 9.29 3.38 8.59
C LYS A 153 8.07 4.11 9.16
N ASN A 154 6.90 3.90 8.57
CA ASN A 154 5.66 4.50 9.02
C ASN A 154 4.56 3.44 9.11
N SER A 155 3.97 3.30 10.28
CA SER A 155 2.90 2.32 10.56
C SER A 155 1.61 2.57 9.79
N ALA A 156 1.43 3.75 9.18
CA ALA A 156 0.20 4.11 8.48
C ALA A 156 -0.13 3.19 7.29
N PHE A 157 0.89 2.56 6.68
CA PHE A 157 0.73 1.69 5.51
C PHE A 157 0.94 0.20 5.81
N GLN A 158 1.44 -0.15 6.99
CA GLN A 158 1.85 -1.52 7.31
C GLN A 158 0.76 -2.57 7.07
N GLU A 159 -0.47 -2.26 7.46
CA GLU A 159 -1.62 -3.16 7.32
C GLU A 159 -2.04 -3.41 5.87
N LEU A 160 -1.73 -2.47 4.98
CA LEU A 160 -2.07 -2.52 3.55
C LEU A 160 -0.98 -3.20 2.74
N ILE A 161 0.28 -2.79 2.94
CA ILE A 161 1.43 -3.33 2.22
C ILE A 161 1.67 -4.78 2.63
N GLY A 162 1.68 -5.05 3.93
CA GLY A 162 2.03 -6.36 4.47
C GLY A 162 3.54 -6.54 4.62
N TYR A 163 4.00 -7.80 4.53
CA TYR A 163 5.39 -8.18 4.78
C TYR A 163 5.75 -9.49 4.08
N LEU A 164 7.06 -9.77 4.01
CA LEU A 164 7.64 -11.00 3.45
C LEU A 164 8.05 -11.97 4.57
N ASP A 165 8.16 -13.25 4.23
CA ASP A 165 8.84 -14.26 5.03
C ASP A 165 10.37 -14.25 4.81
N VAL A 166 11.06 -15.19 5.43
CA VAL A 166 12.51 -15.35 5.33
C VAL A 166 12.97 -15.72 3.92
N ASP A 167 12.10 -16.28 3.10
CA ASP A 167 12.35 -16.68 1.72
C ASP A 167 11.95 -15.58 0.70
N ASN A 168 11.70 -14.35 1.18
CA ASN A 168 11.24 -13.20 0.39
C ASN A 168 9.90 -13.41 -0.32
N LYS A 169 9.03 -14.27 0.21
CA LYS A 169 7.68 -14.51 -0.29
C LYS A 169 6.66 -13.68 0.48
N GLY A 170 5.71 -13.08 -0.22
CA GLY A 170 4.64 -12.27 0.37
C GLY A 170 3.73 -13.10 1.29
N VAL A 171 3.57 -12.67 2.55
CA VAL A 171 2.75 -13.36 3.58
C VAL A 171 1.43 -12.66 3.81
N TYR A 172 1.39 -11.34 3.75
CA TYR A 172 0.22 -10.52 4.05
C TYR A 172 0.09 -9.33 3.10
N GLY A 173 -1.11 -8.73 3.03
CA GLY A 173 -1.40 -7.50 2.30
C GLY A 173 -1.13 -7.57 0.79
N ILE A 174 -0.72 -6.44 0.23
CA ILE A 174 -0.36 -6.28 -1.19
C ILE A 174 0.84 -7.17 -1.55
N GLU A 175 1.84 -7.29 -0.66
CA GLU A 175 2.99 -8.16 -0.87
C GLU A 175 2.58 -9.61 -1.17
N LYS A 176 1.52 -10.11 -0.52
CA LYS A 176 0.99 -11.46 -0.76
C LYS A 176 0.12 -11.53 -2.02
N THR A 177 -0.79 -10.58 -2.17
CA THR A 177 -1.76 -10.61 -3.28
C THR A 177 -1.08 -10.49 -4.63
N TYR A 178 -0.05 -9.65 -4.71
CA TYR A 178 0.72 -9.37 -5.92
C TYR A 178 2.12 -9.99 -5.90
N ASN A 179 2.31 -11.06 -5.11
CA ASN A 179 3.62 -11.68 -4.98
C ASN A 179 4.27 -12.02 -6.32
N ASP A 180 3.52 -12.61 -7.25
CA ASP A 180 4.01 -13.06 -8.54
C ASP A 180 4.38 -11.90 -9.48
N GLN A 181 3.73 -10.75 -9.33
CA GLN A 181 4.05 -9.53 -10.08
C GLN A 181 5.28 -8.83 -9.52
N LEU A 182 5.38 -8.79 -8.19
CA LEU A 182 6.49 -8.15 -7.48
C LEU A 182 7.77 -8.97 -7.56
N THR A 183 7.68 -10.30 -7.57
CA THR A 183 8.86 -11.18 -7.57
C THR A 183 9.55 -11.16 -8.93
N GLY A 184 10.85 -10.87 -8.94
CA GLY A 184 11.68 -10.98 -10.14
C GLY A 184 12.12 -12.41 -10.43
N VAL A 185 12.75 -12.60 -11.55
CA VAL A 185 13.37 -13.87 -11.97
C VAL A 185 14.88 -13.71 -11.94
N ASP A 186 15.54 -14.51 -11.11
CA ASP A 186 17.01 -14.49 -11.04
C ASP A 186 17.63 -14.90 -12.38
N GLY A 187 18.71 -14.26 -12.75
CA GLY A 187 19.50 -14.59 -13.93
C GLY A 187 20.56 -15.64 -13.61
N VAL A 188 21.08 -16.26 -14.66
CA VAL A 188 22.21 -17.21 -14.60
C VAL A 188 23.27 -16.79 -15.61
N ILE A 189 24.47 -16.59 -15.12
CA ILE A 189 25.65 -16.28 -15.96
C ILE A 189 26.63 -17.45 -15.84
N GLU A 190 27.09 -17.97 -16.99
CA GLU A 190 28.19 -18.91 -17.05
C GLU A 190 29.52 -18.12 -16.98
N GLY A 191 30.37 -18.46 -16.03
CA GLY A 191 31.67 -17.84 -15.85
C GLY A 191 32.77 -18.86 -15.51
N PHE A 192 34.02 -18.40 -15.50
CA PHE A 192 35.17 -19.24 -15.19
C PHE A 192 35.68 -19.01 -13.78
N ARG A 193 35.85 -20.09 -13.01
CA ARG A 193 36.46 -20.06 -11.70
C ARG A 193 37.97 -20.27 -11.86
N ILE A 194 38.77 -19.24 -11.63
CA ILE A 194 40.23 -19.35 -11.73
C ILE A 194 40.75 -19.89 -10.39
N PRO A 195 41.42 -21.08 -10.38
CA PRO A 195 42.06 -21.59 -9.18
C PRO A 195 43.14 -20.63 -8.68
N ARG A 196 43.16 -20.32 -7.36
CA ARG A 196 44.12 -19.44 -6.66
C ARG A 196 43.93 -17.91 -6.84
N LYS A 197 43.02 -17.44 -7.65
CA LYS A 197 42.58 -16.05 -7.62
C LYS A 197 41.07 -16.04 -7.64
N PHE A 198 40.47 -15.83 -6.50
CA PHE A 198 39.01 -15.59 -6.39
C PHE A 198 38.66 -14.17 -6.89
N THR A 199 39.11 -13.89 -8.04
CA THR A 199 38.48 -12.86 -8.86
C THR A 199 37.62 -13.63 -9.84
N THR A 200 36.32 -13.56 -9.72
CA THR A 200 35.43 -13.93 -10.80
C THR A 200 35.83 -13.00 -11.95
N VAL A 201 36.75 -13.43 -12.79
CA VAL A 201 37.07 -12.69 -14.00
C VAL A 201 35.95 -13.07 -14.94
N TYR A 202 34.93 -12.21 -14.98
CA TYR A 202 34.02 -12.17 -16.11
C TYR A 202 34.88 -11.81 -17.31
N SER A 203 35.31 -12.78 -18.07
CA SER A 203 35.86 -12.53 -19.39
C SER A 203 34.71 -12.01 -20.22
N LEU A 204 34.62 -10.69 -20.39
CA LEU A 204 33.62 -10.01 -21.24
C LEU A 204 33.59 -10.53 -22.70
N LYS A 205 34.55 -11.36 -23.11
CA LYS A 205 34.62 -12.00 -24.41
C LYS A 205 34.01 -13.39 -24.50
N GLU A 206 33.77 -14.06 -23.35
CA GLU A 206 33.38 -15.49 -23.31
C GLU A 206 32.25 -15.80 -22.31
N THR A 207 31.66 -14.81 -21.64
CA THR A 207 30.49 -15.01 -20.80
C THR A 207 29.26 -15.21 -21.67
N LYS A 208 28.68 -16.40 -21.58
CA LYS A 208 27.39 -16.68 -22.18
C LYS A 208 26.33 -16.43 -21.12
N GLU A 209 25.53 -15.39 -21.30
CA GLU A 209 24.30 -15.23 -20.50
C GLU A 209 23.36 -16.38 -20.85
N ILE A 210 23.08 -17.25 -19.85
CA ILE A 210 22.16 -18.36 -20.03
C ILE A 210 20.74 -17.86 -19.82
N VAL A 211 20.53 -17.02 -18.78
CA VAL A 211 19.24 -16.39 -18.45
C VAL A 211 19.50 -14.97 -17.93
N LEU A 212 18.87 -13.98 -18.55
CA LEU A 212 18.89 -12.60 -18.07
C LEU A 212 18.09 -12.47 -16.76
N ALA A 213 18.67 -11.83 -15.74
CA ALA A 213 17.90 -11.45 -14.56
C ALA A 213 16.80 -10.45 -14.95
N LYS A 214 15.58 -10.74 -14.55
CA LYS A 214 14.43 -9.85 -14.76
C LYS A 214 13.89 -9.41 -13.40
N ASN A 215 13.93 -8.12 -13.11
CA ASN A 215 13.35 -7.60 -11.88
C ASN A 215 11.82 -7.77 -11.87
N GLY A 216 11.22 -7.73 -10.68
CA GLY A 216 9.77 -7.69 -10.52
C GLY A 216 9.19 -6.36 -11.00
N ASN A 217 7.89 -6.36 -11.27
CA ASN A 217 7.15 -5.19 -11.74
C ASN A 217 6.81 -4.24 -10.60
N ASP A 218 6.81 -2.94 -10.85
CA ASP A 218 6.45 -1.91 -9.89
C ASP A 218 4.91 -1.77 -9.79
N LEU A 219 4.37 -1.71 -8.56
CA LEU A 219 2.96 -1.52 -8.30
C LEU A 219 2.66 -0.07 -7.92
N PHE A 220 1.72 0.55 -8.61
CA PHE A 220 1.20 1.86 -8.28
C PHE A 220 -0.18 1.72 -7.63
N LEU A 221 -0.30 2.22 -6.40
CA LEU A 221 -1.53 2.11 -5.62
C LEU A 221 -2.46 3.29 -5.89
N THR A 222 -3.74 3.10 -5.57
CA THR A 222 -4.74 4.19 -5.55
C THR A 222 -4.60 5.08 -4.31
N LEU A 223 -3.86 4.63 -3.30
CA LEU A 223 -3.61 5.36 -2.06
C LEU A 223 -2.87 6.68 -2.34
N ASP A 224 -3.35 7.74 -1.69
CA ASP A 224 -2.72 9.05 -1.67
C ASP A 224 -2.04 9.23 -0.30
N SER A 225 -0.73 9.47 -0.29
CA SER A 225 0.06 9.48 0.95
C SER A 225 -0.41 10.56 1.92
N VAL A 226 -0.74 11.76 1.41
CA VAL A 226 -1.23 12.88 2.24
C VAL A 226 -2.57 12.54 2.89
N LEU A 227 -3.47 11.91 2.13
CA LEU A 227 -4.78 11.49 2.66
C LEU A 227 -4.66 10.33 3.63
N GLN A 228 -3.75 9.39 3.36
CA GLN A 228 -3.46 8.27 4.25
C GLN A 228 -2.93 8.74 5.60
N TYR A 229 -1.91 9.60 5.60
CA TYR A 229 -1.36 10.18 6.84
C TYR A 229 -2.39 11.02 7.58
N THR A 230 -3.22 11.75 6.84
CA THR A 230 -4.31 12.54 7.43
C THR A 230 -5.32 11.66 8.15
N LEU A 231 -5.79 10.60 7.49
CA LEU A 231 -6.74 9.66 8.07
C LEU A 231 -6.12 8.93 9.28
N ASP A 232 -4.89 8.49 9.15
CA ASP A 232 -4.17 7.76 10.20
C ASP A 232 -3.99 8.61 11.47
N ASP A 233 -3.58 9.87 11.33
CA ASP A 233 -3.39 10.80 12.45
C ASP A 233 -4.72 11.13 13.16
N GLU A 234 -5.80 11.36 12.41
CA GLU A 234 -7.12 11.61 12.99
C GLU A 234 -7.68 10.38 13.72
N LEU A 235 -7.45 9.18 13.19
CA LEU A 235 -7.82 7.93 13.86
C LEU A 235 -6.99 7.70 15.13
N ARG A 236 -5.67 7.96 15.08
CA ARG A 236 -4.79 7.87 16.25
C ARG A 236 -5.26 8.79 17.37
N LYS A 237 -5.47 10.07 17.08
CA LYS A 237 -5.95 11.07 18.04
C LYS A 237 -7.27 10.64 18.67
N THR A 238 -8.22 10.17 17.85
CA THR A 238 -9.53 9.74 18.33
C THR A 238 -9.43 8.48 19.17
N PHE A 239 -8.60 7.50 18.75
CA PHE A 239 -8.34 6.27 19.49
C PHE A 239 -7.77 6.56 20.88
N GLU A 240 -6.76 7.44 20.97
CA GLU A 240 -6.11 7.84 22.22
C GLU A 240 -7.04 8.69 23.09
N GLN A 241 -7.75 9.67 22.51
CA GLN A 241 -8.65 10.58 23.24
C GLN A 241 -9.78 9.85 23.96
N TYR A 242 -10.35 8.84 23.31
CA TYR A 242 -11.49 8.10 23.86
C TYR A 242 -11.09 6.75 24.45
N ASP A 243 -9.81 6.45 24.60
CA ASP A 243 -9.30 5.16 25.10
C ASP A 243 -10.10 3.99 24.51
N ALA A 244 -10.25 4.00 23.17
CA ALA A 244 -11.12 3.08 22.47
C ALA A 244 -10.46 1.69 22.32
N VAL A 245 -11.26 0.64 22.17
CA VAL A 245 -10.75 -0.71 21.87
C VAL A 245 -10.15 -0.77 20.46
N SER A 246 -10.78 -0.09 19.50
CA SER A 246 -10.21 0.09 18.16
C SER A 246 -10.86 1.27 17.43
N ALA A 247 -10.13 1.82 16.46
CA ALA A 247 -10.61 2.82 15.53
C ALA A 247 -10.28 2.38 14.11
N MET A 248 -11.17 2.63 13.15
CA MET A 248 -10.93 2.28 11.74
C MET A 248 -11.62 3.29 10.81
N GLY A 249 -11.01 3.51 9.64
CA GLY A 249 -11.52 4.47 8.66
C GLY A 249 -11.13 4.11 7.24
N ILE A 250 -12.02 4.45 6.30
CA ILE A 250 -11.80 4.30 4.85
C ILE A 250 -12.27 5.57 4.16
N LEU A 251 -11.43 6.12 3.31
CA LEU A 251 -11.74 7.20 2.36
C LEU A 251 -11.65 6.64 0.95
N MET A 252 -12.69 6.85 0.12
CA MET A 252 -12.74 6.34 -1.24
C MET A 252 -13.23 7.37 -2.25
N GLU A 253 -12.92 7.15 -3.50
CA GLU A 253 -13.53 7.82 -4.64
C GLU A 253 -14.83 7.11 -5.04
N VAL A 254 -15.94 7.86 -5.04
CA VAL A 254 -17.29 7.30 -5.14
C VAL A 254 -17.54 6.58 -6.46
N GLU A 255 -17.21 7.22 -7.57
CA GLU A 255 -17.54 6.73 -8.92
C GLU A 255 -16.72 5.49 -9.31
N THR A 256 -15.46 5.46 -8.93
CA THR A 256 -14.49 4.46 -9.40
C THR A 256 -14.34 3.29 -8.44
N GLY A 257 -14.53 3.50 -7.14
CA GLY A 257 -14.22 2.52 -6.11
C GLY A 257 -12.74 2.53 -5.67
N LYS A 258 -11.94 3.49 -6.12
CA LYS A 258 -10.55 3.67 -5.66
C LYS A 258 -10.52 3.93 -4.17
N ILE A 259 -9.73 3.17 -3.43
CA ILE A 259 -9.45 3.44 -2.03
C ILE A 259 -8.30 4.44 -1.96
N LEU A 260 -8.59 5.64 -1.45
CA LEU A 260 -7.63 6.74 -1.34
C LEU A 260 -6.86 6.70 -0.02
N ALA A 261 -7.50 6.21 1.04
CA ALA A 261 -6.87 5.97 2.33
C ALA A 261 -7.65 4.91 3.11
N MET A 262 -6.93 4.06 3.86
CA MET A 262 -7.51 3.05 4.74
C MET A 262 -6.57 2.83 5.92
N SER A 263 -7.05 2.97 7.14
CA SER A 263 -6.23 2.82 8.34
C SER A 263 -7.04 2.32 9.52
N SER A 264 -6.33 1.74 10.52
CA SER A 264 -6.94 1.31 11.77
C SER A 264 -5.98 1.39 12.97
N TYR A 265 -6.53 1.39 14.17
CA TYR A 265 -5.83 1.33 15.46
C TYR A 265 -6.47 0.26 16.35
N PRO A 266 -5.71 -0.36 17.29
CA PRO A 266 -4.28 -0.18 17.53
C PRO A 266 -3.41 -0.72 16.40
N LYS A 267 -2.24 -0.11 16.20
CA LYS A 267 -1.23 -0.61 15.25
C LYS A 267 -0.58 -1.89 15.77
N ALA A 268 -0.19 -2.75 14.84
CA ALA A 268 0.55 -3.96 15.14
C ALA A 268 1.95 -3.64 15.70
N LYS A 269 2.34 -4.36 16.75
CA LYS A 269 3.69 -4.27 17.34
C LYS A 269 4.71 -5.13 16.60
N ASN A 270 4.23 -6.17 15.94
CA ASN A 270 5.04 -7.11 15.14
C ASN A 270 4.21 -7.68 13.99
N ASN A 271 4.85 -8.38 13.07
CA ASN A 271 4.19 -8.92 11.88
C ASN A 271 3.05 -9.92 12.18
N ALA A 272 3.11 -10.66 13.27
CA ALA A 272 2.07 -11.62 13.64
C ALA A 272 0.75 -10.95 14.07
N GLU A 273 0.82 -9.69 14.49
CA GLU A 273 -0.34 -8.90 14.93
C GLU A 273 -0.94 -8.04 13.81
N VAL A 274 -0.31 -8.00 12.62
CA VAL A 274 -0.78 -7.17 11.50
C VAL A 274 -2.19 -7.57 11.10
N LYS A 275 -3.11 -6.62 11.17
CA LYS A 275 -4.52 -6.83 10.88
C LYS A 275 -5.13 -5.58 10.25
N ASN A 276 -5.64 -5.72 9.03
CA ASN A 276 -6.41 -4.67 8.37
C ASN A 276 -7.88 -4.72 8.83
N ARG A 277 -8.18 -4.02 9.94
CA ARG A 277 -9.50 -4.05 10.60
C ARG A 277 -10.65 -3.63 9.70
N PRO A 278 -10.54 -2.60 8.85
CA PRO A 278 -11.59 -2.21 7.91
C PRO A 278 -12.15 -3.32 7.03
N ILE A 279 -11.36 -4.35 6.74
CA ILE A 279 -11.76 -5.49 5.88
C ILE A 279 -11.89 -6.82 6.63
N THR A 280 -11.53 -6.85 7.94
CA THR A 280 -11.53 -8.09 8.73
C THR A 280 -12.47 -8.06 9.93
N ASP A 281 -12.64 -6.90 10.58
CA ASP A 281 -13.46 -6.79 11.79
C ASP A 281 -14.93 -6.62 11.42
N LEU A 282 -15.77 -7.45 12.05
CA LEU A 282 -17.20 -7.38 11.86
C LEU A 282 -17.84 -6.48 12.92
N PHE A 283 -18.80 -5.68 12.53
CA PHE A 283 -19.57 -4.83 13.41
C PHE A 283 -21.02 -4.70 12.95
N GLU A 284 -21.92 -4.40 13.86
CA GLU A 284 -23.30 -4.02 13.53
C GLU A 284 -23.33 -2.52 13.20
N PRO A 285 -23.81 -2.12 12.01
CA PRO A 285 -23.68 -0.73 11.55
C PRO A 285 -24.61 0.26 12.27
N GLY A 286 -25.69 -0.22 12.85
CA GLY A 286 -26.70 0.63 13.45
C GLY A 286 -27.28 1.64 12.45
N SER A 287 -27.52 2.84 12.90
CA SER A 287 -28.25 3.86 12.12
C SER A 287 -27.60 4.30 10.81
N ILE A 288 -26.33 3.99 10.53
CA ILE A 288 -25.75 4.24 9.20
C ILE A 288 -26.37 3.33 8.13
N PHE A 289 -27.07 2.26 8.52
CA PHE A 289 -27.77 1.36 7.61
C PHE A 289 -29.07 1.94 7.03
N LYS A 290 -29.73 2.88 7.72
CA LYS A 290 -31.06 3.40 7.38
C LYS A 290 -31.21 3.95 5.94
N PRO A 291 -30.22 4.62 5.35
CA PRO A 291 -30.28 5.02 3.95
C PRO A 291 -30.52 3.85 2.98
N ILE A 292 -29.97 2.65 3.27
CA ILE A 292 -30.20 1.44 2.45
C ILE A 292 -31.65 0.99 2.56
N THR A 293 -32.23 1.01 3.75
CA THR A 293 -33.65 0.65 3.97
C THR A 293 -34.58 1.59 3.22
N VAL A 294 -34.33 2.90 3.29
CA VAL A 294 -35.13 3.91 2.57
C VAL A 294 -34.95 3.77 1.05
N ALA A 295 -33.71 3.58 0.57
CA ALA A 295 -33.44 3.35 -0.85
C ALA A 295 -34.19 2.11 -1.37
N THR A 296 -34.18 1.01 -0.60
CA THR A 296 -34.90 -0.22 -0.94
C THR A 296 -36.40 0.03 -1.02
N GLY A 297 -36.99 0.72 -0.04
CA GLY A 297 -38.42 1.03 -0.02
C GLY A 297 -38.86 1.93 -1.18
N LEU A 298 -38.05 2.93 -1.54
CA LEU A 298 -38.27 3.81 -2.69
C LEU A 298 -38.18 3.01 -4.00
N GLN A 299 -37.16 2.15 -4.13
CA GLN A 299 -36.94 1.34 -5.34
C GLN A 299 -38.05 0.31 -5.56
N LEU A 300 -38.61 -0.24 -4.48
CA LEU A 300 -39.76 -1.14 -4.53
C LEU A 300 -41.09 -0.43 -4.73
N GLY A 301 -41.12 0.90 -4.66
CA GLY A 301 -42.34 1.70 -4.78
C GLY A 301 -43.29 1.59 -3.59
N VAL A 302 -42.88 0.95 -2.46
CA VAL A 302 -43.72 0.86 -1.25
C VAL A 302 -43.75 2.18 -0.46
N ILE A 303 -42.77 3.05 -0.71
CA ILE A 303 -42.73 4.45 -0.28
C ILE A 303 -42.34 5.35 -1.44
N ASN A 304 -42.67 6.65 -1.36
CA ASN A 304 -42.29 7.65 -2.33
C ASN A 304 -41.89 8.96 -1.61
N ARG A 305 -41.44 9.98 -2.35
CA ARG A 305 -40.95 11.24 -1.78
C ARG A 305 -41.95 11.95 -0.85
N ASN A 306 -43.25 11.74 -1.04
CA ASN A 306 -44.32 12.35 -0.26
C ASN A 306 -44.76 11.48 0.92
N THR A 307 -44.16 10.32 1.11
CA THR A 307 -44.50 9.40 2.20
C THR A 307 -44.21 10.05 3.55
N VAL A 308 -45.22 10.03 4.40
CA VAL A 308 -45.15 10.47 5.80
C VAL A 308 -45.31 9.24 6.70
N VAL A 309 -44.39 9.05 7.64
CA VAL A 309 -44.40 7.93 8.56
C VAL A 309 -44.71 8.45 9.98
N ALA A 310 -45.84 8.00 10.52
CA ALA A 310 -46.18 8.33 11.89
C ALA A 310 -45.38 7.45 12.89
N SER A 311 -44.80 8.09 13.90
CA SER A 311 -44.10 7.41 15.01
C SER A 311 -44.66 7.80 16.35
N THR A 312 -44.88 6.82 17.20
CA THR A 312 -45.28 6.99 18.62
C THR A 312 -44.12 6.93 19.57
N GLY A 313 -42.86 6.91 19.03
CA GLY A 313 -41.65 6.76 19.82
C GLY A 313 -41.32 5.28 20.14
N HIS A 314 -42.28 4.38 19.97
CA HIS A 314 -42.09 2.92 20.14
C HIS A 314 -43.00 2.12 19.21
N ILE A 315 -42.62 0.90 18.87
CA ILE A 315 -43.42 -0.05 18.09
C ILE A 315 -43.21 -1.48 18.62
N LYS A 316 -44.30 -2.24 18.78
CA LYS A 316 -44.22 -3.65 19.09
C LYS A 316 -44.16 -4.49 17.80
N VAL A 317 -43.15 -5.35 17.70
CA VAL A 317 -43.00 -6.34 16.63
C VAL A 317 -42.93 -7.72 17.25
N ALA A 318 -43.97 -8.50 17.09
CA ALA A 318 -44.17 -9.77 17.79
C ALA A 318 -44.02 -9.59 19.31
N ASP A 319 -43.02 -10.22 19.93
CA ASP A 319 -42.73 -10.17 21.36
C ASP A 319 -41.77 -9.05 21.77
N ARG A 320 -41.23 -8.29 20.81
CA ARG A 320 -40.19 -7.26 21.00
C ARG A 320 -40.76 -5.85 20.86
N VAL A 321 -40.24 -4.93 21.67
CA VAL A 321 -40.51 -3.49 21.53
C VAL A 321 -39.27 -2.81 21.02
N VAL A 322 -39.43 -2.08 19.92
CA VAL A 322 -38.38 -1.19 19.35
C VAL A 322 -38.72 0.24 19.75
N ASN A 323 -37.76 0.93 20.33
CA ASN A 323 -37.89 2.33 20.75
C ASN A 323 -37.08 3.25 19.86
N ASP A 324 -37.58 4.44 19.67
CA ASP A 324 -36.78 5.56 19.18
C ASP A 324 -35.83 6.01 20.30
N HIS A 325 -34.76 6.73 19.89
CA HIS A 325 -33.71 7.11 20.83
C HIS A 325 -34.18 8.22 21.80
N ASP A 326 -34.98 9.14 21.28
CA ASP A 326 -35.55 10.26 22.01
C ASP A 326 -36.94 10.66 21.44
N GLY A 327 -37.58 11.61 22.07
CA GLY A 327 -38.89 12.10 21.65
C GLY A 327 -38.89 12.90 20.35
N SER A 328 -37.74 13.25 19.79
CA SER A 328 -37.61 14.11 18.58
C SER A 328 -38.15 13.42 17.33
N THR A 329 -38.31 12.12 17.34
CA THR A 329 -38.83 11.30 16.23
C THR A 329 -40.28 10.91 16.40
N THR A 330 -40.97 11.47 17.40
CA THR A 330 -42.42 11.27 17.63
C THR A 330 -43.25 12.18 16.70
N GLY A 331 -44.42 11.70 16.27
CA GLY A 331 -45.31 12.39 15.37
C GLY A 331 -45.23 11.96 13.92
N SER A 332 -45.69 12.75 13.00
CA SER A 332 -45.70 12.50 11.57
C SER A 332 -44.42 13.05 10.91
N LEU A 333 -43.57 12.20 10.40
CA LEU A 333 -42.27 12.55 9.83
C LEU A 333 -42.22 12.25 8.33
N THR A 334 -41.77 13.23 7.52
CA THR A 334 -41.33 12.96 6.15
C THR A 334 -40.10 12.02 6.15
N LEU A 335 -39.81 11.36 5.02
CA LEU A 335 -38.62 10.53 4.89
C LEU A 335 -37.32 11.30 5.18
N GLU A 336 -37.26 12.58 4.73
CA GLU A 336 -36.15 13.49 5.01
C GLU A 336 -35.93 13.69 6.52
N ASN A 337 -37.00 14.04 7.24
CA ASN A 337 -36.91 14.26 8.69
C ASN A 337 -36.66 12.96 9.44
N LEU A 338 -37.15 11.81 8.95
CA LEU A 338 -36.92 10.51 9.53
C LEU A 338 -35.43 10.11 9.44
N ILE A 339 -34.78 10.36 8.30
CA ILE A 339 -33.34 10.14 8.12
C ILE A 339 -32.53 11.17 8.91
N ALA A 340 -32.90 12.45 8.86
CA ALA A 340 -32.21 13.54 9.56
C ALA A 340 -32.17 13.33 11.08
N LYS A 341 -33.28 12.92 11.68
CA LYS A 341 -33.41 12.66 13.12
C LYS A 341 -33.10 11.22 13.52
N SER A 342 -32.86 10.36 12.54
CA SER A 342 -32.47 8.95 12.79
C SER A 342 -33.51 8.09 13.51
N GLY A 343 -34.83 8.21 13.21
CA GLY A 343 -35.88 7.43 13.85
C GLY A 343 -35.80 5.92 13.56
N ASN A 344 -35.94 5.07 14.57
CA ASN A 344 -35.94 3.60 14.47
C ASN A 344 -37.34 3.09 14.08
N VAL A 345 -38.36 3.59 14.78
CA VAL A 345 -39.77 3.18 14.58
C VAL A 345 -40.20 3.39 13.14
N GLY A 346 -39.79 4.49 12.52
CA GLY A 346 -40.09 4.75 11.14
C GLY A 346 -39.44 3.75 10.18
N MET A 347 -38.20 3.31 10.45
CA MET A 347 -37.52 2.28 9.65
C MET A 347 -38.21 0.94 9.77
N VAL A 348 -38.65 0.54 10.97
CA VAL A 348 -39.42 -0.67 11.18
C VAL A 348 -40.71 -0.65 10.35
N LYS A 349 -41.45 0.46 10.38
CA LYS A 349 -42.69 0.63 9.58
C LYS A 349 -42.44 0.53 8.08
N ILE A 350 -41.37 1.16 7.58
CA ILE A 350 -40.98 1.04 6.17
C ILE A 350 -40.64 -0.43 5.83
N ALA A 351 -39.87 -1.12 6.68
CA ALA A 351 -39.54 -2.51 6.48
C ALA A 351 -40.76 -3.42 6.48
N GLN A 352 -41.77 -3.14 7.31
CA GLN A 352 -43.04 -3.88 7.33
C GLN A 352 -43.87 -3.72 6.04
N MET A 353 -43.71 -2.59 5.32
CA MET A 353 -44.33 -2.39 4.00
C MET A 353 -43.68 -3.23 2.90
N MET A 354 -42.45 -3.71 3.10
CA MET A 354 -41.70 -4.53 2.15
C MET A 354 -41.93 -6.03 2.41
N LYS A 355 -42.10 -6.81 1.36
CA LYS A 355 -42.06 -8.28 1.49
C LYS A 355 -40.66 -8.70 1.95
N THR A 356 -40.57 -9.66 2.85
CA THR A 356 -39.29 -10.14 3.40
C THR A 356 -38.31 -10.59 2.32
N ARG A 357 -38.80 -11.30 1.30
CA ARG A 357 -38.01 -11.77 0.15
C ARG A 357 -37.41 -10.59 -0.64
N ASP A 358 -38.19 -9.55 -0.88
CA ASP A 358 -37.75 -8.40 -1.65
C ASP A 358 -36.69 -7.59 -0.88
N PHE A 359 -36.93 -7.31 0.42
CA PHE A 359 -35.95 -6.69 1.29
C PHE A 359 -34.62 -7.48 1.33
N TYR A 360 -34.72 -8.81 1.50
CA TYR A 360 -33.56 -9.71 1.52
C TYR A 360 -32.76 -9.64 0.20
N SER A 361 -33.44 -9.65 -0.94
CA SER A 361 -32.79 -9.53 -2.24
C SER A 361 -31.98 -8.24 -2.39
N TYR A 362 -32.46 -7.12 -1.82
CA TYR A 362 -31.69 -5.86 -1.83
C TYR A 362 -30.49 -5.88 -0.88
N LEU A 363 -30.52 -6.62 0.22
CA LEU A 363 -29.33 -6.85 1.04
C LEU A 363 -28.22 -7.53 0.23
N GLU A 364 -28.58 -8.55 -0.58
CA GLU A 364 -27.63 -9.23 -1.46
C GLU A 364 -27.13 -8.35 -2.61
N LYS A 365 -28.04 -7.56 -3.24
CA LYS A 365 -27.70 -6.66 -4.36
C LYS A 365 -26.76 -5.54 -3.97
N VAL A 366 -26.84 -5.01 -2.76
CA VAL A 366 -25.85 -4.02 -2.26
C VAL A 366 -24.54 -4.66 -1.79
N GLY A 367 -24.34 -5.96 -2.05
CA GLY A 367 -23.08 -6.67 -1.79
C GLY A 367 -22.92 -7.24 -0.37
N LEU A 368 -23.96 -7.20 0.48
CA LEU A 368 -23.86 -7.77 1.84
C LEU A 368 -23.87 -9.29 1.79
N GLY A 369 -23.19 -9.92 2.73
CA GLY A 369 -23.09 -11.39 2.81
C GLY A 369 -21.97 -11.98 1.95
N LYS A 370 -21.26 -11.17 1.16
CA LYS A 370 -20.18 -11.58 0.25
C LYS A 370 -18.96 -10.70 0.47
N LYS A 371 -17.78 -11.18 0.07
CA LYS A 371 -16.57 -10.35 -0.03
C LYS A 371 -16.78 -9.27 -1.09
N THR A 372 -16.20 -8.10 -0.89
CA THR A 372 -16.26 -7.00 -1.86
C THR A 372 -15.37 -7.27 -3.08
N GLY A 373 -14.40 -8.16 -2.91
CA GLY A 373 -13.42 -8.49 -3.95
C GLY A 373 -12.32 -7.45 -4.09
N ILE A 374 -12.05 -6.67 -3.03
CA ILE A 374 -10.88 -5.79 -2.98
C ILE A 374 -9.60 -6.59 -3.20
N ASP A 375 -8.67 -6.02 -3.93
CA ASP A 375 -7.43 -6.64 -4.38
C ASP A 375 -6.33 -6.68 -3.29
N THR A 376 -6.69 -7.13 -2.09
CA THR A 376 -5.76 -7.35 -0.98
C THR A 376 -6.10 -8.61 -0.19
N TYR A 377 -5.10 -9.14 0.51
CA TYR A 377 -5.24 -10.37 1.28
C TYR A 377 -6.04 -10.15 2.58
N SER A 378 -6.70 -11.23 3.03
CA SER A 378 -7.42 -11.38 4.31
C SER A 378 -8.79 -10.73 4.43
N GLU A 379 -9.43 -10.33 3.32
CA GLU A 379 -10.83 -9.86 3.39
C GLU A 379 -11.76 -10.94 3.99
N THR A 380 -12.56 -10.52 4.96
CA THR A 380 -13.59 -11.34 5.65
C THR A 380 -14.99 -10.90 5.22
N SER A 381 -15.94 -11.82 5.26
CA SER A 381 -17.37 -11.51 5.11
C SER A 381 -18.21 -12.41 6.01
N GLN A 382 -19.27 -11.85 6.58
CA GLN A 382 -20.29 -12.59 7.29
C GLN A 382 -21.42 -12.94 6.32
N LYS A 383 -21.75 -14.22 6.16
CA LYS A 383 -22.92 -14.62 5.37
C LYS A 383 -24.20 -14.04 5.95
N LEU A 384 -25.11 -13.62 5.07
CA LEU A 384 -26.44 -13.25 5.51
C LEU A 384 -27.16 -14.45 6.14
N LEU A 385 -28.03 -14.15 7.10
CA LEU A 385 -28.94 -15.16 7.65
C LEU A 385 -29.77 -15.76 6.50
N PRO A 386 -29.98 -17.08 6.43
CA PRO A 386 -30.81 -17.68 5.37
C PRO A 386 -32.21 -17.06 5.33
N LEU A 387 -32.74 -16.83 4.12
CA LEU A 387 -34.06 -16.19 3.94
C LEU A 387 -35.18 -16.87 4.76
N LYS A 388 -35.16 -18.21 4.85
CA LYS A 388 -36.12 -18.98 5.64
C LYS A 388 -36.13 -18.65 7.13
N ASP A 389 -35.01 -18.14 7.64
CA ASP A 389 -34.80 -17.78 9.04
C ASP A 389 -35.01 -16.27 9.30
N MET A 390 -35.33 -15.49 8.24
CA MET A 390 -35.60 -14.07 8.28
C MET A 390 -37.02 -13.79 8.78
N THR A 391 -37.19 -13.75 10.10
CA THR A 391 -38.47 -13.39 10.75
C THR A 391 -38.76 -11.90 10.64
N GLU A 392 -40.02 -11.48 10.88
CA GLU A 392 -40.40 -10.06 10.90
C GLU A 392 -39.62 -9.26 11.96
N VAL A 393 -39.30 -9.87 13.11
CA VAL A 393 -38.45 -9.24 14.13
C VAL A 393 -37.02 -9.00 13.58
N LYS A 394 -36.43 -10.00 12.95
CA LYS A 394 -35.08 -9.89 12.37
C LYS A 394 -35.04 -8.87 11.25
N LYS A 395 -36.03 -8.89 10.33
CA LYS A 395 -36.17 -7.90 9.26
C LYS A 395 -36.28 -6.49 9.83
N SER A 396 -37.11 -6.31 10.85
CA SER A 396 -37.30 -5.02 11.52
C SER A 396 -36.01 -4.50 12.18
N ASN A 397 -35.23 -5.37 12.81
CA ASN A 397 -33.94 -5.01 13.43
C ASN A 397 -32.91 -4.62 12.36
N ILE A 398 -32.81 -5.39 11.27
CA ILE A 398 -31.89 -5.11 10.16
C ILE A 398 -32.23 -3.75 9.52
N ALA A 399 -33.51 -3.36 9.45
CA ALA A 399 -33.92 -2.09 8.87
C ALA A 399 -33.30 -0.86 9.52
N PHE A 400 -32.88 -0.93 10.76
CA PHE A 400 -32.12 0.13 11.43
C PHE A 400 -30.68 -0.30 11.81
N GLY A 401 -30.17 -1.41 11.23
CA GLY A 401 -28.79 -1.83 11.27
C GLY A 401 -28.38 -2.67 12.48
N GLN A 402 -29.34 -3.35 13.14
CA GLN A 402 -29.07 -4.31 14.21
C GLN A 402 -29.38 -5.75 13.75
N GLY A 403 -28.68 -6.73 14.35
CA GLY A 403 -28.84 -8.15 13.99
C GLY A 403 -28.26 -8.51 12.62
N ILE A 404 -27.40 -7.66 12.08
CA ILE A 404 -26.62 -7.91 10.87
C ILE A 404 -25.20 -7.39 11.10
N ALA A 405 -24.20 -8.23 10.85
CA ALA A 405 -22.79 -7.85 10.99
C ALA A 405 -22.08 -7.87 9.66
N MET A 406 -21.17 -6.92 9.44
CA MET A 406 -20.40 -6.77 8.22
C MET A 406 -19.08 -6.03 8.49
N THR A 407 -18.16 -6.08 7.54
CA THR A 407 -16.94 -5.28 7.62
C THR A 407 -17.21 -3.81 7.30
N GLN A 408 -16.30 -2.93 7.69
CA GLN A 408 -16.43 -1.50 7.41
C GLN A 408 -16.43 -1.24 5.89
N LEU A 409 -15.60 -1.97 5.13
CA LEU A 409 -15.58 -1.86 3.68
C LEU A 409 -16.92 -2.29 3.04
N GLN A 410 -17.51 -3.43 3.48
CA GLN A 410 -18.82 -3.85 3.01
C GLN A 410 -19.89 -2.78 3.27
N MET A 411 -19.89 -2.19 4.45
CA MET A 411 -20.85 -1.12 4.80
C MET A 411 -20.63 0.13 3.94
N LEU A 412 -19.38 0.54 3.74
CA LEU A 412 -19.04 1.69 2.89
C LEU A 412 -19.48 1.45 1.44
N MET A 413 -19.25 0.24 0.88
CA MET A 413 -19.65 -0.11 -0.48
C MET A 413 -21.17 -0.12 -0.64
N ALA A 414 -21.91 -0.63 0.35
CA ALA A 414 -23.38 -0.61 0.34
C ALA A 414 -23.93 0.83 0.39
N LEU A 415 -23.33 1.70 1.22
CA LEU A 415 -23.68 3.14 1.27
C LEU A 415 -23.26 3.86 -0.01
N ASN A 416 -22.09 3.53 -0.54
CA ASN A 416 -21.63 4.06 -1.82
C ASN A 416 -22.61 3.73 -2.95
N THR A 417 -23.17 2.53 -2.97
CA THR A 417 -24.21 2.15 -3.95
C THR A 417 -25.41 3.08 -3.87
N VAL A 418 -25.83 3.49 -2.66
CA VAL A 418 -26.95 4.42 -2.50
C VAL A 418 -26.64 5.80 -3.08
N ILE A 419 -25.42 6.32 -2.93
CA ILE A 419 -25.04 7.67 -3.36
C ILE A 419 -24.47 7.73 -4.77
N ASN A 420 -23.90 6.63 -5.28
CA ASN A 420 -23.23 6.52 -6.57
C ASN A 420 -24.21 6.18 -7.69
N HIS A 421 -25.22 7.01 -7.87
CA HIS A 421 -26.24 6.81 -8.91
C HIS A 421 -26.86 5.40 -8.88
N GLY A 422 -26.82 4.71 -7.73
CA GLY A 422 -27.30 3.35 -7.54
C GLY A 422 -26.39 2.23 -8.08
N LYS A 423 -25.15 2.53 -8.42
CA LYS A 423 -24.16 1.57 -8.94
C LYS A 423 -23.34 0.98 -7.81
N LEU A 424 -23.32 -0.34 -7.70
CA LEU A 424 -22.34 -1.07 -6.89
C LEU A 424 -21.05 -1.21 -7.70
N VAL A 425 -19.96 -0.63 -7.24
CA VAL A 425 -18.64 -0.73 -7.88
C VAL A 425 -17.72 -1.64 -7.08
N LYS A 426 -16.74 -2.27 -7.74
CA LYS A 426 -15.71 -3.07 -7.08
C LYS A 426 -14.64 -2.15 -6.49
N PRO A 427 -14.32 -2.23 -5.18
CA PRO A 427 -13.22 -1.46 -4.60
C PRO A 427 -11.86 -2.03 -5.02
N TYR A 428 -10.83 -1.19 -5.14
CA TYR A 428 -9.46 -1.61 -5.45
C TYR A 428 -8.40 -0.68 -4.87
N LEU A 429 -7.19 -1.24 -4.67
CA LEU A 429 -6.01 -0.60 -4.12
C LEU A 429 -4.88 -0.41 -5.13
N VAL A 430 -4.77 -1.28 -6.14
CA VAL A 430 -3.74 -1.15 -7.18
C VAL A 430 -4.33 -0.43 -8.39
N ASP A 431 -3.73 0.70 -8.76
CA ASP A 431 -4.14 1.48 -9.93
C ASP A 431 -3.59 0.87 -11.22
N HIS A 432 -2.27 0.67 -11.27
CA HIS A 432 -1.61 0.05 -12.42
C HIS A 432 -0.31 -0.65 -12.01
N ILE A 433 0.24 -1.42 -12.95
CA ILE A 433 1.50 -2.15 -12.82
C ILE A 433 2.40 -1.74 -13.98
N GLU A 434 3.64 -1.36 -13.66
CA GLU A 434 4.67 -1.03 -14.65
C GLU A 434 5.76 -2.11 -14.69
N ASP A 435 6.29 -2.37 -15.88
CA ASP A 435 7.49 -3.17 -16.05
C ASP A 435 8.76 -2.36 -15.74
N ASN A 436 9.94 -3.00 -15.89
CA ASN A 436 11.23 -2.35 -15.60
C ASN A 436 11.58 -1.20 -16.55
N ASP A 437 10.93 -1.13 -17.70
CA ASP A 437 11.13 -0.09 -18.72
C ASP A 437 10.15 1.08 -18.52
N GLY A 438 9.25 0.98 -17.52
CA GLY A 438 8.23 1.98 -17.23
C GLY A 438 6.99 1.88 -18.10
N ASN A 439 6.79 0.74 -18.80
CA ASN A 439 5.58 0.52 -19.56
C ASN A 439 4.47 -0.02 -18.66
N VAL A 440 3.28 0.54 -18.79
CA VAL A 440 2.10 0.02 -18.09
C VAL A 440 1.68 -1.31 -18.72
N ILE A 441 1.85 -2.39 -17.97
CA ILE A 441 1.50 -3.77 -18.39
C ILE A 441 0.11 -4.20 -17.92
N HIS A 442 -0.42 -3.53 -16.91
CA HIS A 442 -1.77 -3.73 -16.40
C HIS A 442 -2.31 -2.42 -15.84
N GLN A 443 -3.54 -2.06 -16.21
CA GLN A 443 -4.26 -0.90 -15.71
C GLN A 443 -5.61 -1.34 -15.18
N ASN A 444 -5.89 -1.11 -13.90
CA ASN A 444 -7.22 -1.30 -13.36
C ASN A 444 -8.15 -0.18 -13.81
N ALA A 445 -9.37 -0.56 -14.12
CA ALA A 445 -10.46 0.35 -14.47
C ALA A 445 -11.64 0.15 -13.52
N PRO A 446 -12.49 1.17 -13.31
CA PRO A 446 -13.70 1.02 -12.52
C PRO A 446 -14.61 -0.10 -13.04
N ILE A 447 -15.00 -1.03 -12.16
CA ILE A 447 -15.88 -2.14 -12.48
C ILE A 447 -17.23 -1.93 -11.79
N VAL A 448 -18.29 -1.74 -12.56
CA VAL A 448 -19.65 -1.72 -12.04
C VAL A 448 -20.14 -3.17 -11.95
N LEU A 449 -20.36 -3.67 -10.74
CA LEU A 449 -20.82 -5.02 -10.48
C LEU A 449 -22.33 -5.15 -10.71
N GLU A 450 -23.11 -4.16 -10.28
CA GLU A 450 -24.56 -4.14 -10.42
C GLU A 450 -25.12 -2.72 -10.39
N LYS A 451 -26.22 -2.49 -11.10
CA LYS A 451 -27.07 -1.29 -10.99
C LYS A 451 -28.24 -1.63 -10.07
N VAL A 452 -28.13 -1.28 -8.80
CA VAL A 452 -29.08 -1.69 -7.74
C VAL A 452 -30.26 -0.73 -7.62
N PHE A 453 -30.00 0.59 -7.67
CA PHE A 453 -31.01 1.62 -7.51
C PHE A 453 -31.10 2.51 -8.76
N SER A 454 -32.27 3.13 -8.96
CA SER A 454 -32.44 4.15 -9.98
C SER A 454 -31.71 5.45 -9.58
N GLU A 455 -31.45 6.30 -10.57
CA GLU A 455 -30.86 7.62 -10.35
C GLU A 455 -31.72 8.49 -9.42
N GLU A 456 -33.05 8.41 -9.60
CA GLU A 456 -34.01 9.16 -8.79
C GLU A 456 -33.93 8.74 -7.30
N VAL A 457 -33.89 7.43 -7.03
CA VAL A 457 -33.73 6.89 -5.68
C VAL A 457 -32.42 7.35 -5.06
N SER A 458 -31.33 7.30 -5.81
CA SER A 458 -30.01 7.76 -5.37
C SER A 458 -30.03 9.26 -5.05
N LYS A 459 -30.58 10.08 -5.94
CA LYS A 459 -30.71 11.54 -5.75
C LYS A 459 -31.52 11.90 -4.49
N LEU A 460 -32.68 11.25 -4.30
CA LEU A 460 -33.50 11.47 -3.10
C LEU A 460 -32.74 11.13 -1.81
N ASN A 461 -32.04 9.99 -1.79
CA ASN A 461 -31.27 9.59 -0.62
C ASN A 461 -30.10 10.53 -0.33
N ARG A 462 -29.39 11.02 -1.34
CA ARG A 462 -28.34 12.04 -1.17
C ARG A 462 -28.92 13.29 -0.50
N HIS A 463 -30.07 13.75 -0.95
CA HIS A 463 -30.75 14.90 -0.36
C HIS A 463 -31.20 14.64 1.09
N TYR A 464 -31.73 13.46 1.39
CA TYR A 464 -32.08 13.10 2.78
C TYR A 464 -30.86 13.02 3.70
N MET A 465 -29.72 12.58 3.18
CA MET A 465 -28.48 12.57 3.94
C MET A 465 -27.82 13.94 4.07
N GLU A 466 -28.07 14.87 3.14
CA GLU A 466 -27.71 16.28 3.30
C GLU A 466 -28.51 16.90 4.47
N ALA A 467 -29.78 16.56 4.61
CA ALA A 467 -30.61 17.02 5.73
C ALA A 467 -30.08 16.57 7.10
N VAL A 468 -29.36 15.43 7.18
CA VAL A 468 -28.67 15.01 8.41
C VAL A 468 -27.62 16.03 8.82
N VAL A 469 -26.88 16.59 7.86
CA VAL A 469 -25.79 17.55 8.10
C VAL A 469 -26.32 18.97 8.25
N THR A 470 -27.40 19.36 7.54
CA THR A 470 -27.93 20.73 7.61
C THR A 470 -28.84 20.97 8.81
N LYS A 471 -29.63 19.99 9.21
CA LYS A 471 -30.64 20.14 10.28
C LYS A 471 -30.82 18.94 11.20
N GLY A 472 -30.02 17.89 11.01
CA GLY A 472 -30.15 16.62 11.73
C GLY A 472 -29.01 16.34 12.73
N THR A 473 -28.78 15.06 12.98
CA THR A 473 -27.79 14.56 13.96
C THR A 473 -26.33 14.78 13.54
N GLY A 474 -26.08 15.19 12.31
CA GLY A 474 -24.75 15.39 11.73
C GLY A 474 -24.33 16.85 11.54
N GLN A 475 -24.99 17.82 12.16
CA GLN A 475 -24.72 19.26 11.96
C GLN A 475 -23.26 19.66 12.19
N GLY A 476 -22.56 18.98 13.09
CA GLY A 476 -21.14 19.21 13.33
C GLY A 476 -20.23 18.98 12.11
N ALA A 477 -20.70 18.24 11.08
CA ALA A 477 -19.95 17.97 9.86
C ALA A 477 -20.02 19.09 8.81
N GLN A 478 -20.78 20.16 9.05
CA GLN A 478 -20.87 21.30 8.11
C GLN A 478 -19.49 21.92 7.88
N ILE A 479 -19.16 22.13 6.61
CA ILE A 479 -17.99 22.90 6.15
C ILE A 479 -18.53 24.02 5.26
N LEU A 480 -18.20 25.26 5.62
CA LEU A 480 -18.71 26.43 4.92
C LEU A 480 -18.34 26.42 3.43
N GLY A 481 -19.37 26.57 2.58
CA GLY A 481 -19.21 26.56 1.12
C GLY A 481 -19.22 25.16 0.48
N TYR A 482 -19.45 24.08 1.25
CA TYR A 482 -19.48 22.71 0.71
C TYR A 482 -20.74 21.97 1.14
N ASN A 483 -21.42 21.34 0.16
CA ASN A 483 -22.61 20.54 0.41
C ASN A 483 -22.18 19.12 0.79
N ILE A 484 -22.30 18.79 2.07
CA ILE A 484 -21.92 17.49 2.63
C ILE A 484 -23.19 16.74 2.99
N GLY A 485 -23.27 15.47 2.58
CA GLY A 485 -24.24 14.50 3.05
C GLY A 485 -23.60 13.52 4.02
N GLY A 486 -24.39 12.96 4.93
CA GLY A 486 -23.86 11.99 5.86
C GLY A 486 -24.90 11.28 6.70
N LYS A 487 -24.44 10.36 7.56
CA LYS A 487 -25.27 9.64 8.54
C LYS A 487 -24.48 9.24 9.76
N THR A 488 -25.01 9.57 10.93
CA THR A 488 -24.49 9.11 12.23
C THR A 488 -24.96 7.70 12.53
N GLY A 489 -24.10 6.90 13.17
CA GLY A 489 -24.40 5.60 13.73
C GLY A 489 -23.95 5.48 15.18
N THR A 490 -24.79 4.87 15.99
CA THR A 490 -24.45 4.45 17.35
C THR A 490 -25.14 3.11 17.54
N ALA A 491 -24.36 2.03 17.48
CA ALA A 491 -24.88 0.68 17.62
C ALA A 491 -24.37 0.08 18.92
N GLN A 492 -25.28 -0.45 19.72
CA GLN A 492 -24.90 -1.20 20.91
C GLN A 492 -24.26 -2.52 20.48
N LYS A 493 -23.18 -2.91 21.13
CA LYS A 493 -22.42 -4.10 20.80
C LYS A 493 -23.17 -5.36 21.23
N SER A 494 -23.28 -6.34 20.32
CA SER A 494 -23.83 -7.64 20.64
C SER A 494 -22.79 -8.52 21.34
N GLY A 495 -23.20 -9.20 22.39
CA GLY A 495 -22.42 -10.18 23.12
C GLY A 495 -23.16 -11.51 23.24
N TYR A 496 -22.57 -12.46 23.96
CA TYR A 496 -23.15 -13.83 24.11
C TYR A 496 -24.56 -13.88 24.69
N LYS A 497 -24.89 -12.96 25.63
CA LYS A 497 -26.21 -12.88 26.30
C LYS A 497 -27.14 -11.80 25.71
N GLY A 498 -26.84 -11.25 24.55
CA GLY A 498 -27.56 -10.12 23.94
C GLY A 498 -26.69 -8.88 23.90
N TYR A 499 -27.30 -7.68 23.81
CA TYR A 499 -26.56 -6.42 23.75
C TYR A 499 -25.87 -6.07 25.06
N GLU A 500 -24.57 -5.74 25.00
CA GLU A 500 -23.76 -5.38 26.16
C GLU A 500 -24.01 -3.92 26.55
N LYS A 501 -24.42 -3.69 27.79
CA LYS A 501 -24.69 -2.35 28.32
C LYS A 501 -23.39 -1.53 28.37
N GLY A 502 -23.41 -0.31 27.82
CA GLY A 502 -22.27 0.62 27.87
C GLY A 502 -21.23 0.41 26.78
N LYS A 503 -21.37 -0.60 25.92
CA LYS A 503 -20.45 -0.87 24.81
C LYS A 503 -21.09 -0.55 23.47
N TYR A 504 -20.43 0.30 22.69
CA TYR A 504 -20.97 0.82 21.44
C TYR A 504 -19.95 0.82 20.31
N PHE A 505 -20.45 0.70 19.07
CA PHE A 505 -19.77 1.15 17.87
C PHE A 505 -20.29 2.54 17.53
N SER A 506 -19.40 3.52 17.48
CA SER A 506 -19.69 4.89 17.11
C SER A 506 -19.20 5.13 15.69
N SER A 507 -20.11 5.45 14.76
CA SER A 507 -19.78 5.56 13.34
C SER A 507 -20.29 6.87 12.74
N PHE A 508 -19.57 7.38 11.75
CA PHE A 508 -20.05 8.46 10.90
C PHE A 508 -19.66 8.20 9.45
N PHE A 509 -20.67 8.13 8.59
CA PHE A 509 -20.53 8.12 7.15
C PHE A 509 -20.75 9.52 6.60
N ALA A 510 -19.91 9.96 5.67
CA ALA A 510 -20.09 11.22 4.96
C ALA A 510 -19.60 11.13 3.52
N PHE A 511 -20.12 12.02 2.68
CA PHE A 511 -19.73 12.18 1.28
C PHE A 511 -19.91 13.62 0.82
N PHE A 512 -19.16 14.00 -0.20
CA PHE A 512 -19.34 15.30 -0.87
C PHE A 512 -18.78 15.27 -2.30
N PRO A 513 -19.22 16.21 -3.20
CA PRO A 513 -20.41 17.04 -3.11
C PRO A 513 -21.71 16.20 -3.10
N VAL A 514 -22.81 16.75 -2.60
CA VAL A 514 -24.11 16.03 -2.53
C VAL A 514 -24.68 15.73 -3.93
N GLU A 515 -24.60 16.70 -4.83
CA GLU A 515 -25.19 16.60 -6.18
C GLU A 515 -24.50 15.54 -7.03
N ASN A 516 -23.16 15.53 -7.00
CA ASN A 516 -22.34 14.56 -7.72
C ASN A 516 -21.19 14.09 -6.81
N PRO A 517 -21.43 13.07 -5.99
CA PRO A 517 -20.46 12.63 -4.98
C PRO A 517 -19.14 12.18 -5.61
N LYS A 518 -18.03 12.77 -5.13
CA LYS A 518 -16.69 12.40 -5.54
C LYS A 518 -15.97 11.60 -4.46
N TYR A 519 -16.17 11.96 -3.20
CA TYR A 519 -15.48 11.35 -2.06
C TYR A 519 -16.48 10.85 -1.04
N ALA A 520 -16.22 9.67 -0.49
CA ALA A 520 -16.97 9.10 0.61
C ALA A 520 -16.02 8.59 1.69
N ILE A 521 -16.40 8.78 2.94
CA ILE A 521 -15.62 8.34 4.10
C ILE A 521 -16.52 7.67 5.13
N LEU A 522 -16.02 6.62 5.75
CA LEU A 522 -16.62 6.00 6.93
C LEU A 522 -15.57 5.84 8.02
N ILE A 523 -15.82 6.41 9.18
CA ILE A 523 -15.03 6.20 10.40
C ILE A 523 -15.91 5.48 11.42
N THR A 524 -15.33 4.45 12.07
CA THR A 524 -15.97 3.66 13.13
C THR A 524 -15.02 3.51 14.30
N ILE A 525 -15.50 3.85 15.49
CA ILE A 525 -14.77 3.73 16.76
C ILE A 525 -15.48 2.69 17.62
N ASN A 526 -14.73 1.71 18.06
CA ASN A 526 -15.21 0.56 18.85
C ASN A 526 -14.98 0.79 20.33
N GLU A 527 -16.05 0.73 21.11
CA GLU A 527 -16.05 0.90 22.57
C GLU A 527 -15.29 2.17 23.02
N PRO A 528 -15.68 3.37 22.56
CA PRO A 528 -15.07 4.61 23.06
C PRO A 528 -15.53 4.88 24.50
N HIS A 529 -14.63 5.38 25.35
CA HIS A 529 -14.92 5.79 26.72
C HIS A 529 -15.25 7.29 26.83
N GLY A 530 -16.09 7.66 27.78
CA GLY A 530 -16.49 9.06 28.04
C GLY A 530 -17.62 9.58 27.15
N ALA A 531 -17.61 9.28 25.86
CA ALA A 531 -18.69 9.57 24.91
C ALA A 531 -18.86 8.39 23.94
N TYR A 532 -20.10 8.16 23.47
CA TYR A 532 -20.41 7.02 22.61
C TYR A 532 -21.28 7.35 21.39
N TYR A 533 -21.78 8.59 21.28
CA TYR A 533 -22.55 8.98 20.10
C TYR A 533 -21.64 9.19 18.88
N GLY A 534 -22.06 8.63 17.74
CA GLY A 534 -21.31 8.82 16.48
C GLY A 534 -21.07 10.28 16.12
N ALA A 535 -22.02 11.16 16.45
CA ALA A 535 -21.89 12.61 16.28
C ALA A 535 -20.77 13.24 17.14
N ALA A 536 -20.51 12.67 18.33
CA ALA A 536 -19.49 13.19 19.24
C ALA A 536 -18.11 12.59 18.97
N VAL A 537 -18.05 11.30 18.60
CA VAL A 537 -16.81 10.52 18.54
C VAL A 537 -16.28 10.35 17.11
N ALA A 538 -17.14 9.95 16.15
CA ALA A 538 -16.71 9.60 14.80
C ALA A 538 -16.84 10.76 13.78
N LEU A 539 -17.73 11.74 14.04
CA LEU A 539 -17.95 12.88 13.14
C LEU A 539 -16.75 13.86 13.12
N PRO A 540 -16.14 14.28 14.25
CA PRO A 540 -15.04 15.24 14.23
C PRO A 540 -13.86 14.82 13.36
N PRO A 541 -13.33 13.58 13.45
CA PRO A 541 -12.25 13.14 12.57
C PRO A 541 -12.65 13.09 11.09
N VAL A 542 -13.91 12.75 10.75
CA VAL A 542 -14.41 12.81 9.36
C VAL A 542 -14.37 14.23 8.83
N LYS A 543 -14.85 15.22 9.61
CA LYS A 543 -14.80 16.64 9.23
C LYS A 543 -13.36 17.09 8.99
N SER A 544 -12.45 16.77 9.90
CA SER A 544 -11.03 17.13 9.79
C SER A 544 -10.39 16.56 8.52
N VAL A 545 -10.67 15.26 8.20
CA VAL A 545 -10.19 14.64 6.96
C VAL A 545 -10.73 15.37 5.73
N PHE A 546 -12.02 15.72 5.69
CA PHE A 546 -12.61 16.44 4.57
C PHE A 546 -12.05 17.86 4.42
N GLU A 547 -11.87 18.62 5.50
CA GLU A 547 -11.27 19.95 5.47
C GLU A 547 -9.84 19.91 4.88
N LYS A 548 -9.04 18.93 5.31
CA LYS A 548 -7.67 18.73 4.79
C LYS A 548 -7.69 18.25 3.33
N LEU A 549 -8.59 17.34 2.94
CA LEU A 549 -8.75 16.88 1.56
C LEU A 549 -9.15 18.03 0.64
N ILE A 550 -10.13 18.85 1.04
CA ILE A 550 -10.60 20.02 0.29
C ILE A 550 -9.44 20.99 0.03
N LYS A 551 -8.69 21.30 1.08
CA LYS A 551 -7.52 22.18 0.99
C LYS A 551 -6.42 21.56 0.09
N TYR A 552 -6.10 20.30 0.31
CA TYR A 552 -5.05 19.58 -0.42
C TYR A 552 -5.36 19.45 -1.92
N LYS A 553 -6.62 19.06 -2.26
CA LYS A 553 -7.04 18.92 -3.67
C LYS A 553 -7.44 20.25 -4.31
N GLY A 554 -7.41 21.37 -3.58
CA GLY A 554 -7.79 22.69 -4.11
C GLY A 554 -9.24 22.77 -4.58
N ILE A 555 -10.18 22.11 -3.87
CA ILE A 555 -11.58 22.05 -4.27
C ILE A 555 -12.25 23.40 -3.97
N ASN A 556 -12.81 24.05 -4.99
CA ASN A 556 -13.50 25.33 -4.82
C ASN A 556 -14.85 25.17 -4.09
N PRO A 557 -15.23 26.14 -3.24
CA PRO A 557 -16.55 26.16 -2.61
C PRO A 557 -17.69 26.17 -3.64
N GLN A 558 -18.76 25.43 -3.36
CA GLN A 558 -19.98 25.42 -4.15
C GLN A 558 -20.83 26.64 -3.73
N GLY A 559 -21.20 27.51 -4.68
CA GLY A 559 -22.16 28.60 -4.44
C GLY A 559 -21.61 30.02 -4.25
N ILE A 560 -20.31 30.25 -4.42
CA ILE A 560 -19.77 31.60 -4.59
C ILE A 560 -19.25 31.72 -6.02
N ILE A 561 -20.15 31.96 -6.97
CA ILE A 561 -19.80 32.57 -8.26
C ILE A 561 -19.61 34.06 -7.98
N THR A 562 -18.49 34.45 -7.41
CA THR A 562 -17.98 35.79 -7.66
C THR A 562 -17.28 35.70 -9.01
N GLU A 563 -17.86 36.36 -10.01
CA GLU A 563 -17.12 36.82 -11.18
C GLU A 563 -15.94 37.68 -10.72
N LYS A 564 -14.90 37.04 -10.25
CA LYS A 564 -13.57 37.60 -10.25
C LYS A 564 -12.80 36.85 -11.34
N LYS A 565 -12.38 37.67 -12.36
CA LYS A 565 -11.44 37.31 -13.39
C LYS A 565 -10.58 36.13 -12.96
N GLN A 566 -10.56 35.08 -13.79
CA GLN A 566 -9.55 34.04 -13.79
C GLN A 566 -8.13 34.66 -13.77
N GLN A 567 -7.68 35.07 -12.61
CA GLN A 567 -6.28 34.92 -12.28
C GLN A 567 -6.13 33.45 -11.93
N SER A 568 -5.54 32.73 -12.83
CA SER A 568 -5.10 31.36 -12.62
C SER A 568 -4.40 31.29 -11.25
N VAL A 569 -5.12 30.78 -10.24
CA VAL A 569 -4.46 30.26 -9.05
C VAL A 569 -3.69 29.07 -9.56
N ILE A 570 -2.42 29.27 -9.83
CA ILE A 570 -1.47 28.20 -10.14
C ILE A 570 -1.57 27.26 -8.95
N ASN A 571 -2.14 26.08 -9.20
CA ASN A 571 -2.10 24.97 -8.23
C ASN A 571 -0.62 24.71 -7.92
N PRO A 572 -0.11 24.96 -6.70
CA PRO A 572 1.30 24.78 -6.41
C PRO A 572 1.76 23.31 -6.55
N TYR A 573 0.82 22.39 -6.76
CA TYR A 573 1.08 20.96 -6.92
C TYR A 573 0.76 20.43 -8.34
N GLN A 574 0.62 21.28 -9.38
CA GLN A 574 0.68 20.78 -10.74
C GLN A 574 2.07 20.14 -10.92
N LYS A 575 2.10 18.83 -11.12
CA LYS A 575 3.30 18.07 -11.46
C LYS A 575 3.95 18.76 -12.67
N LYS A 576 5.02 19.52 -12.44
CA LYS A 576 5.72 20.21 -13.51
C LYS A 576 6.24 19.15 -14.47
N ASP A 577 6.12 19.42 -15.75
CA ASP A 577 6.63 18.53 -16.79
C ASP A 577 8.16 18.47 -16.69
N LEU A 578 8.66 17.44 -16.02
CA LEU A 578 10.09 17.23 -15.81
C LEU A 578 10.84 17.01 -17.12
N LYS A 579 10.17 16.52 -18.18
CA LYS A 579 10.76 16.38 -19.50
C LYS A 579 11.05 17.76 -20.09
N ARG A 580 10.09 18.66 -20.02
CA ARG A 580 10.27 20.04 -20.48
C ARG A 580 11.36 20.77 -19.71
N ILE A 581 11.44 20.58 -18.39
CA ILE A 581 12.52 21.16 -17.57
C ILE A 581 13.89 20.64 -18.00
N ALA A 582 14.02 19.35 -18.28
CA ALA A 582 15.25 18.77 -18.79
C ALA A 582 15.63 19.33 -20.16
N GLU A 583 14.65 19.47 -21.08
CA GLU A 583 14.84 20.05 -22.41
C GLU A 583 15.27 21.54 -22.35
N GLU A 584 14.69 22.32 -21.43
CA GLU A 584 15.10 23.72 -21.24
C GLU A 584 16.56 23.81 -20.75
N PHE A 585 17.01 22.94 -19.83
CA PHE A 585 18.43 22.85 -19.45
C PHE A 585 19.33 22.43 -20.60
N GLU A 586 18.91 21.49 -21.44
CA GLU A 586 19.66 21.06 -22.63
C GLU A 586 19.81 22.21 -23.64
N ASN A 587 18.78 23.03 -23.79
CA ASN A 587 18.74 24.22 -24.65
C ASN A 587 19.43 25.47 -24.04
N GLU A 588 20.17 25.29 -22.94
CA GLU A 588 20.89 26.37 -22.24
C GLU A 588 19.99 27.51 -21.75
N LEU A 589 18.76 27.15 -21.37
CA LEU A 589 17.81 28.06 -20.74
C LEU A 589 17.56 27.64 -19.30
N MET A 590 17.50 28.60 -18.39
CA MET A 590 17.11 28.33 -17.00
C MET A 590 15.61 28.05 -16.92
N PRO A 591 15.18 26.83 -16.57
CA PRO A 591 13.76 26.51 -16.46
C PRO A 591 13.12 27.15 -15.21
N ASP A 592 11.79 27.22 -15.18
CA ASP A 592 11.06 27.56 -13.95
C ASP A 592 11.00 26.35 -13.02
N LEU A 593 11.82 26.37 -11.96
CA LEU A 593 11.96 25.29 -10.98
C LEU A 593 11.06 25.48 -9.76
N LYS A 594 10.38 26.62 -9.61
CA LYS A 594 9.60 26.92 -8.41
C LYS A 594 8.52 25.88 -8.14
N GLY A 595 8.53 25.29 -6.95
CA GLY A 595 7.56 24.28 -6.50
C GLY A 595 7.93 22.83 -6.81
N ILE A 596 9.04 22.54 -7.53
CA ILE A 596 9.52 21.15 -7.65
C ILE A 596 10.31 20.76 -6.40
N SER A 597 10.24 19.49 -6.03
CA SER A 597 11.00 18.97 -4.89
C SER A 597 12.50 18.86 -5.22
N LEU A 598 13.34 18.89 -4.19
CA LEU A 598 14.78 18.66 -4.35
C LEU A 598 15.07 17.34 -5.10
N ARG A 599 14.29 16.31 -4.86
CA ARG A 599 14.43 15.01 -5.53
C ARG A 599 14.14 15.10 -7.02
N GLU A 600 13.05 15.74 -7.41
CA GLU A 600 12.68 15.94 -8.82
C GLU A 600 13.72 16.83 -9.52
N LEU A 601 14.19 17.87 -8.82
CA LEU A 601 15.25 18.72 -9.32
C LEU A 601 16.54 17.92 -9.62
N LEU A 602 16.99 17.10 -8.68
CA LEU A 602 18.18 16.27 -8.83
C LEU A 602 18.05 15.22 -9.95
N ALA A 603 16.84 14.77 -10.24
CA ALA A 603 16.59 13.83 -11.35
C ALA A 603 16.75 14.46 -12.74
N VAL A 604 16.50 15.78 -12.88
CA VAL A 604 16.54 16.49 -14.17
C VAL A 604 17.69 17.48 -14.29
N TYR A 605 18.39 17.78 -13.18
CA TYR A 605 19.48 18.75 -13.16
C TYR A 605 20.76 18.16 -13.78
N PRO A 606 21.29 18.72 -14.87
CA PRO A 606 22.46 18.18 -15.57
C PRO A 606 23.78 18.59 -14.86
N GLN A 607 24.11 17.94 -13.76
CA GLN A 607 25.27 18.23 -12.90
C GLN A 607 26.61 18.26 -13.65
N ARG A 608 26.75 17.46 -14.73
CA ARG A 608 27.96 17.43 -15.56
C ARG A 608 28.09 18.64 -16.46
N LYS A 609 26.97 19.26 -16.84
CA LYS A 609 26.93 20.43 -17.74
C LYS A 609 27.06 21.74 -16.95
N TYR A 610 26.45 21.83 -15.77
CA TYR A 610 26.46 23.00 -14.89
C TYR A 610 27.02 22.63 -13.52
N SER A 611 28.31 22.85 -13.30
CA SER A 611 29.02 22.44 -12.09
C SER A 611 29.02 23.48 -10.96
N LYS A 612 28.75 24.76 -11.31
CA LYS A 612 28.69 25.86 -10.33
C LYS A 612 27.26 26.03 -9.81
N TYR A 613 26.88 25.22 -8.82
CA TYR A 613 25.55 25.30 -8.22
C TYR A 613 25.60 25.28 -6.70
N LYS A 614 24.58 25.90 -6.08
CA LYS A 614 24.40 25.91 -4.62
C LYS A 614 22.93 25.67 -4.29
N PHE A 615 22.62 24.58 -3.60
CA PHE A 615 21.32 24.29 -3.03
C PHE A 615 21.33 24.65 -1.56
N VAL A 616 20.32 25.38 -1.09
CA VAL A 616 20.20 25.86 0.30
C VAL A 616 18.82 25.51 0.82
N GLY A 617 18.73 24.74 1.91
CA GLY A 617 17.48 24.31 2.52
C GLY A 617 17.08 22.88 2.12
N SER A 618 15.83 22.51 2.38
CA SER A 618 15.23 21.19 2.06
C SER A 618 13.75 21.36 1.71
N GLY A 619 13.17 20.45 0.93
CA GLY A 619 11.78 20.52 0.53
C GLY A 619 11.62 20.90 -0.94
N GLN A 620 10.78 21.90 -1.24
CA GLN A 620 10.51 22.37 -2.58
C GLN A 620 11.25 23.67 -2.92
N VAL A 621 11.52 23.91 -4.20
CA VAL A 621 12.15 25.13 -4.68
C VAL A 621 11.23 26.33 -4.42
N LYS A 622 11.69 27.24 -3.58
CA LYS A 622 11.04 28.52 -3.27
C LYS A 622 11.53 29.64 -4.18
N GLU A 623 12.84 29.72 -4.34
CA GLU A 623 13.52 30.75 -5.12
C GLU A 623 14.68 30.18 -5.92
N GLN A 624 14.95 30.76 -7.07
CA GLN A 624 16.03 30.37 -7.96
C GLN A 624 16.74 31.57 -8.61
N TRP A 625 18.00 31.42 -8.86
CA TRP A 625 18.82 32.32 -9.67
C TRP A 625 19.70 31.48 -10.59
N PRO A 626 19.82 31.83 -11.88
CA PRO A 626 19.13 32.91 -12.62
C PRO A 626 17.60 32.74 -12.68
N LEU A 627 16.90 33.80 -13.10
CA LEU A 627 15.45 33.77 -13.31
C LEU A 627 15.07 32.84 -14.48
N PRO A 628 13.87 32.27 -14.49
CA PRO A 628 13.39 31.44 -15.59
C PRO A 628 13.53 32.14 -16.96
N GLY A 629 13.93 31.37 -18.00
CA GLY A 629 14.15 31.89 -19.36
C GLY A 629 15.50 32.57 -19.58
N THR A 630 16.33 32.72 -18.54
CA THR A 630 17.69 33.27 -18.67
C THR A 630 18.59 32.27 -19.40
N ARG A 631 19.39 32.72 -20.38
CA ARG A 631 20.43 31.86 -20.98
C ARG A 631 21.53 31.55 -19.97
N ILE A 632 21.84 30.29 -19.84
CA ILE A 632 22.85 29.76 -18.92
C ILE A 632 23.95 29.01 -19.68
N ASN A 633 25.16 29.02 -19.16
CA ASN A 633 26.29 28.28 -19.71
C ASN A 633 27.05 27.55 -18.59
N LYS A 634 28.08 26.81 -18.89
CA LYS A 634 28.89 26.01 -17.96
C LYS A 634 29.47 26.83 -16.79
N ASP A 635 29.67 28.13 -16.97
CA ASP A 635 30.26 29.04 -15.98
C ASP A 635 29.20 29.80 -15.17
N THR A 636 27.93 29.66 -15.50
CA THR A 636 26.81 30.31 -14.80
C THR A 636 26.66 29.73 -13.39
N GLU A 637 26.69 30.59 -12.38
CA GLU A 637 26.39 30.18 -11.00
C GLU A 637 24.88 30.06 -10.81
N ILE A 638 24.44 28.84 -10.44
CA ILE A 638 23.02 28.54 -10.20
C ILE A 638 22.79 28.39 -8.70
N LYS A 639 21.94 29.24 -8.13
CA LYS A 639 21.56 29.19 -6.71
C LYS A 639 20.08 28.84 -6.60
N ILE A 640 19.76 27.85 -5.78
CA ILE A 640 18.39 27.39 -5.55
C ILE A 640 18.14 27.32 -4.05
N VAL A 641 17.07 27.98 -3.59
CA VAL A 641 16.62 27.97 -2.21
C VAL A 641 15.39 27.09 -2.08
N LEU A 642 15.41 26.18 -1.13
CA LEU A 642 14.40 25.18 -0.82
C LEU A 642 13.76 25.50 0.53
N GLU A 643 12.45 25.26 0.62
CA GLU A 643 11.67 25.42 1.87
C GLU A 643 10.64 24.29 2.02
#